data_2b6a05ae723cc715424f41d42720a0c1
#
_entry.id   2b6a05ae723cc715424f41d42720a0c1
#
_cell.length_a   1.000
_cell.length_b   1.000
_cell.length_c   1.000
_cell.angle_alpha   90.00
_cell.angle_beta   90.00
_cell.angle_gamma   90.00
#
_symmetry.space_group_name_H-M   'P 1'
#
loop_
_entity.id
_entity.type
_entity.pdbx_description
1 polymer ?
#
loop_
_entity_poly.entity_id
_entity_poly.type
_entity_poly.pdbx_seq_one_letter_code
_entity_poly.pdbx_strand_id
1 'polypeptide(L)'
;MLKSAYDSRQYNHIELANGLRILLVQDPNCVKSACSVTFNTGHFNDDKDCHGISHLLEHMLFLGNNEFTEPNAFNDFIATHGGSINALTGTEYSSYFYEIAAEYEQQALTHLYAMLRKPLFCEALIEKEINAIDAEFLLKQKDDLRRLYQVHKETCNPEHPFSQFSVGNHQTFEPFSPFQLKQKLIRIFEHFYQPHNACLCLISNQKLSVSEESVRLLFNHWQSNYKLPIKPLPVLYLERNLGVQINILPLRKTQRMILTFALPEQQTHYRSKPLNVLSHILGDESEGGLLHFYKIRNWATNLSAGGGLEGSTFKDFNVNLQLTNEGIKYTDEVITAFFSYIQLMMESGIEMWRIEEIAALNQLMWDFPDQAKPIDEAYHYSLAMFEYPSQHLIAGDYLLDKPEVQTTLQMLNYFSPKNMRIKVVNPFVKTTHKAKWYDTPYSVAPIESNRLKYFLNGNWRSRFTLPQANKFLPSHRPQKAVEPQFTLPKKILSEDGLDMWYGQDDKFHQPKGDCFLTFDCQAVNEGIYVTTAKRLWVALLNEKLNQKYYQANLAGMHFHFYPHQGGFSLQTNGFSANQLNFCTNLLTEIIVNKDFSSNFSQVKSRQYQGLSNALLNKPINRIFSKLSVLMQQQNHAPSELANVMQNLTLDDIAATREKLLSQFHLEGLIFGDWAAEDAYKISADIKEFRMMFGTCDKIHRGVADIRHNKIISYQVECLHKDPAVVIYFQAPDASLKNIALTILAEQLLAAPFFNQLRTEQQLGYLVGSGYIPYNQHPGIGFYIQSPHHPAEYLIKAIHLFLQQIIENINQYRHLWDTLKKGVMKQLMEKDTNLSMKSQRLWMAIGNQDKTFTYSMQMTQTILDIDFSEITNYLIALVSRQGFGEAILYSPGQHASISYKTEVITDIQSFKSSSQYL
;
A
#
# COMPACT_ATOMS: atom_id res chain seq x y z
N MET A 1 -21.06 24.59 -2.46
CA MET A 1 -20.24 23.39 -2.73
C MET A 1 -21.12 22.17 -2.51
N LEU A 2 -21.12 21.22 -3.46
CA LEU A 2 -21.92 19.99 -3.37
C LEU A 2 -21.26 19.05 -2.36
N LYS A 3 -22.01 18.59 -1.35
CA LYS A 3 -21.55 17.59 -0.39
C LYS A 3 -22.63 16.53 -0.15
N SER A 4 -22.23 15.35 0.35
CA SER A 4 -23.17 14.29 0.74
C SER A 4 -24.07 14.77 1.88
N ALA A 5 -25.32 14.28 1.89
CA ALA A 5 -26.26 14.53 2.98
C ALA A 5 -25.78 13.90 4.32
N TYR A 6 -24.91 12.91 4.25
CA TYR A 6 -24.34 12.20 5.41
C TYR A 6 -23.01 12.78 5.87
N ASP A 7 -22.45 13.76 5.16
CA ASP A 7 -21.20 14.43 5.54
C ASP A 7 -21.49 15.55 6.55
N SER A 8 -21.02 15.39 7.79
CA SER A 8 -21.18 16.35 8.88
C SER A 8 -20.22 17.54 8.82
N ARG A 9 -19.18 17.45 7.99
CA ARG A 9 -18.12 18.47 7.86
C ARG A 9 -18.66 19.74 7.20
N GLN A 10 -17.95 20.84 7.45
CA GLN A 10 -18.22 22.12 6.81
C GLN A 10 -17.04 22.52 5.93
N TYR A 11 -17.35 23.18 4.83
CA TYR A 11 -16.37 23.51 3.80
C TYR A 11 -16.48 24.98 3.40
N ASN A 12 -15.35 25.65 3.21
CA ASN A 12 -15.29 27.00 2.68
C ASN A 12 -14.15 27.12 1.66
N HIS A 13 -14.50 27.47 0.42
CA HIS A 13 -13.52 27.74 -0.63
C HIS A 13 -13.36 29.25 -0.76
N ILE A 14 -12.13 29.73 -0.62
CA ILE A 14 -11.76 31.13 -0.73
C ILE A 14 -10.60 31.29 -1.72
N GLU A 15 -10.53 32.44 -2.34
CA GLU A 15 -9.42 32.88 -3.15
C GLU A 15 -8.87 34.19 -2.56
N LEU A 16 -7.56 34.23 -2.32
CA LEU A 16 -6.91 35.42 -1.81
C LEU A 16 -6.60 36.38 -2.95
N ALA A 17 -6.38 37.67 -2.60
CA ALA A 17 -6.06 38.70 -3.58
C ALA A 17 -4.79 38.41 -4.41
N ASN A 18 -3.89 37.60 -3.89
CA ASN A 18 -2.67 37.15 -4.57
C ASN A 18 -2.89 35.93 -5.50
N GLY A 19 -4.14 35.42 -5.61
CA GLY A 19 -4.54 34.32 -6.46
C GLY A 19 -4.39 32.94 -5.82
N LEU A 20 -3.99 32.83 -4.55
CA LEU A 20 -3.95 31.53 -3.85
C LEU A 20 -5.39 31.04 -3.61
N ARG A 21 -5.71 29.84 -4.12
CA ARG A 21 -6.98 29.17 -3.88
C ARG A 21 -6.88 28.28 -2.64
N ILE A 22 -7.88 28.35 -1.78
CA ILE A 22 -7.84 27.69 -0.48
C ILE A 22 -9.15 26.97 -0.23
N LEU A 23 -9.08 25.71 0.17
CA LEU A 23 -10.19 24.96 0.74
C LEU A 23 -9.96 24.80 2.24
N LEU A 24 -10.90 25.29 3.03
CA LEU A 24 -10.96 25.07 4.47
C LEU A 24 -12.01 24.01 4.77
N VAL A 25 -11.63 22.99 5.54
CA VAL A 25 -12.51 21.90 5.96
C VAL A 25 -12.55 21.87 7.48
N GLN A 26 -13.74 22.09 8.03
CA GLN A 26 -14.00 21.90 9.45
C GLN A 26 -14.50 20.48 9.69
N ASP A 27 -13.70 19.66 10.38
CA ASP A 27 -14.09 18.34 10.87
C ASP A 27 -14.00 18.32 12.40
N PRO A 28 -15.13 18.43 13.12
CA PRO A 28 -15.12 18.44 14.60
C PRO A 28 -14.55 17.18 15.23
N ASN A 29 -14.50 16.09 14.47
CA ASN A 29 -14.04 14.78 14.95
C ASN A 29 -12.55 14.55 14.70
N CYS A 30 -11.88 15.39 13.93
CA CYS A 30 -10.46 15.18 13.64
C CYS A 30 -9.60 15.52 14.88
N VAL A 31 -8.69 14.61 15.19
CA VAL A 31 -7.73 14.73 16.30
C VAL A 31 -6.47 15.46 15.84
N LYS A 32 -6.13 15.28 14.59
CA LYS A 32 -4.99 15.93 13.94
C LYS A 32 -5.49 16.90 12.89
N SER A 33 -4.91 18.09 12.86
CA SER A 33 -5.07 19.00 11.72
C SER A 33 -4.13 18.59 10.59
N ALA A 34 -4.56 18.74 9.34
CA ALA A 34 -3.76 18.44 8.17
C ALA A 34 -3.77 19.60 7.18
N CYS A 35 -2.63 19.84 6.56
CA CYS A 35 -2.51 20.86 5.52
C CYS A 35 -1.74 20.33 4.33
N SER A 36 -2.19 20.68 3.12
CA SER A 36 -1.49 20.42 1.87
C SER A 36 -1.44 21.66 1.02
N VAL A 37 -0.28 21.92 0.41
CA VAL A 37 -0.12 22.90 -0.66
C VAL A 37 0.36 22.18 -1.91
N THR A 38 -0.39 22.31 -3.00
CA THR A 38 -0.06 21.75 -4.30
C THR A 38 0.20 22.88 -5.29
N PHE A 39 1.32 22.79 -6.01
CA PHE A 39 1.68 23.70 -7.08
C PHE A 39 1.46 23.05 -8.44
N ASN A 40 0.96 23.82 -9.41
CA ASN A 40 0.85 23.40 -10.81
C ASN A 40 2.23 23.45 -11.48
N THR A 41 3.15 22.68 -10.99
CA THR A 41 4.50 22.49 -11.50
C THR A 41 5.05 21.14 -11.04
N GLY A 42 5.75 20.45 -11.92
CA GLY A 42 6.38 19.19 -11.66
C GLY A 42 7.60 19.00 -12.56
N HIS A 43 8.05 17.77 -12.72
CA HIS A 43 9.24 17.49 -13.53
C HIS A 43 9.09 17.82 -15.03
N PHE A 44 7.88 18.14 -15.51
CA PHE A 44 7.72 18.65 -16.88
C PHE A 44 8.32 20.04 -17.06
N ASN A 45 8.60 20.73 -15.96
CA ASN A 45 9.24 22.03 -15.95
C ASN A 45 10.76 21.95 -15.71
N ASP A 46 11.33 20.75 -15.61
CA ASP A 46 12.78 20.57 -15.51
C ASP A 46 13.49 21.11 -16.75
N ASP A 47 14.66 21.68 -16.53
CA ASP A 47 15.53 22.03 -17.64
C ASP A 47 15.95 20.80 -18.43
N LYS A 48 15.97 20.88 -19.75
CA LYS A 48 16.40 19.78 -20.64
C LYS A 48 17.82 19.28 -20.37
N ASP A 49 18.66 20.09 -19.76
CA ASP A 49 20.06 19.79 -19.40
C ASP A 49 20.22 19.35 -17.92
N CYS A 50 19.18 19.52 -17.08
CA CYS A 50 19.27 19.25 -15.64
C CYS A 50 18.06 18.45 -15.15
N HIS A 51 18.04 17.18 -15.49
CA HIS A 51 16.95 16.27 -15.15
C HIS A 51 16.88 15.99 -13.65
N GLY A 52 15.69 16.07 -13.05
CA GLY A 52 15.45 15.82 -11.63
C GLY A 52 15.66 17.05 -10.74
N ILE A 53 15.81 18.24 -11.35
CA ILE A 53 15.99 19.48 -10.58
C ILE A 53 14.75 19.83 -9.75
N SER A 54 13.53 19.52 -10.22
CA SER A 54 12.30 19.69 -9.43
C SER A 54 12.27 18.75 -8.21
N HIS A 55 12.82 17.54 -8.33
CA HIS A 55 12.95 16.61 -7.22
C HIS A 55 14.03 17.09 -6.22
N LEU A 56 15.14 17.62 -6.71
CA LEU A 56 16.13 18.25 -5.85
C LEU A 56 15.54 19.47 -5.12
N LEU A 57 14.69 20.27 -5.79
CA LEU A 57 13.99 21.38 -5.16
C LEU A 57 13.09 20.93 -4.01
N GLU A 58 12.37 19.81 -4.20
CA GLU A 58 11.54 19.21 -3.15
C GLU A 58 12.37 18.93 -1.89
N HIS A 59 13.51 18.25 -2.01
CA HIS A 59 14.42 17.98 -0.90
C HIS A 59 14.96 19.25 -0.25
N MET A 60 15.41 20.21 -1.05
CA MET A 60 16.05 21.42 -0.59
C MET A 60 15.12 22.36 0.19
N LEU A 61 13.80 22.28 -0.02
CA LEU A 61 12.83 23.10 0.70
C LEU A 61 12.77 22.76 2.20
N PHE A 62 13.07 21.54 2.59
CA PHE A 62 13.10 21.12 4.01
C PHE A 62 14.36 21.50 4.75
N LEU A 63 15.39 22.02 4.05
CA LEU A 63 16.73 22.24 4.60
C LEU A 63 16.97 23.65 5.14
N GLY A 64 15.91 24.27 5.63
CA GLY A 64 15.95 25.57 6.29
C GLY A 64 15.47 26.72 5.43
N ASN A 65 15.01 27.75 6.11
CA ASN A 65 14.51 29.00 5.55
C ASN A 65 14.94 30.18 6.41
N ASN A 66 14.61 31.39 6.02
CA ASN A 66 15.06 32.58 6.74
C ASN A 66 14.54 32.72 8.19
N GLU A 67 13.44 32.01 8.54
CA GLU A 67 12.85 32.07 9.89
C GLU A 67 13.32 30.88 10.75
N PHE A 68 13.48 29.71 10.11
CA PHE A 68 13.92 28.47 10.72
C PHE A 68 15.15 27.96 9.94
N THR A 69 16.34 28.37 10.40
CA THR A 69 17.60 28.18 9.65
C THR A 69 18.14 26.76 9.71
N GLU A 70 17.76 26.00 10.74
CA GLU A 70 18.24 24.64 10.94
C GLU A 70 17.67 23.68 9.88
N PRO A 71 18.48 22.82 9.25
CA PRO A 71 17.99 21.78 8.36
C PRO A 71 17.00 20.86 9.05
N ASN A 72 15.92 20.50 8.35
CA ASN A 72 14.83 19.65 8.83
C ASN A 72 14.02 20.21 10.03
N ALA A 73 14.16 21.48 10.40
CA ALA A 73 13.43 22.06 11.51
C ALA A 73 11.92 21.83 11.44
N PHE A 74 11.33 21.86 10.24
CA PHE A 74 9.92 21.59 10.07
C PHE A 74 9.59 20.09 10.27
N ASN A 75 10.39 19.19 9.72
CA ASN A 75 10.22 17.75 9.91
C ASN A 75 10.30 17.37 11.39
N ASP A 76 11.28 17.91 12.09
CA ASP A 76 11.51 17.67 13.52
C ASP A 76 10.37 18.24 14.36
N PHE A 77 9.87 19.43 14.02
CA PHE A 77 8.71 20.02 14.67
C PHE A 77 7.47 19.14 14.53
N ILE A 78 7.15 18.70 13.31
CA ILE A 78 6.02 17.82 13.05
C ILE A 78 6.15 16.49 13.79
N ALA A 79 7.31 15.84 13.70
CA ALA A 79 7.56 14.56 14.36
C ALA A 79 7.46 14.65 15.89
N THR A 80 8.04 15.69 16.48
CA THR A 80 8.00 15.92 17.94
C THR A 80 6.57 16.11 18.47
N HIS A 81 5.66 16.66 17.63
CA HIS A 81 4.27 16.92 18.01
C HIS A 81 3.28 15.87 17.46
N GLY A 82 3.76 14.64 17.22
CA GLY A 82 2.94 13.48 16.88
C GLY A 82 2.35 13.50 15.48
N GLY A 83 2.96 14.26 14.57
CA GLY A 83 2.56 14.38 13.19
C GLY A 83 3.39 13.56 12.21
N SER A 84 3.05 13.68 10.93
CA SER A 84 3.82 13.21 9.79
C SER A 84 3.82 14.26 8.68
N ILE A 85 4.90 14.32 7.92
CA ILE A 85 5.07 15.26 6.81
C ILE A 85 5.67 14.53 5.63
N ASN A 86 5.24 14.89 4.43
CA ASN A 86 5.76 14.33 3.19
C ASN A 86 5.66 15.36 2.06
N ALA A 87 6.32 15.06 0.94
CA ALA A 87 6.21 15.80 -0.29
C ALA A 87 6.20 14.86 -1.50
N LEU A 88 5.78 15.37 -2.64
CA LEU A 88 5.70 14.61 -3.89
C LEU A 88 5.96 15.53 -5.09
N THR A 89 6.89 15.13 -5.96
CA THR A 89 7.07 15.74 -7.27
C THR A 89 6.54 14.82 -8.36
N GLY A 90 5.41 15.21 -8.94
CA GLY A 90 4.77 14.50 -10.05
C GLY A 90 5.22 15.03 -11.43
N THR A 91 4.43 14.72 -12.46
CA THR A 91 4.64 15.22 -13.84
C THR A 91 4.38 16.71 -13.93
N GLU A 92 3.19 17.14 -13.55
CA GLU A 92 2.68 18.50 -13.67
C GLU A 92 2.41 19.18 -12.32
N TYR A 93 2.49 18.43 -11.19
CA TYR A 93 2.22 18.92 -9.84
C TYR A 93 3.32 18.57 -8.86
N SER A 94 3.57 19.46 -7.90
CA SER A 94 4.39 19.21 -6.71
C SER A 94 3.60 19.58 -5.47
N SER A 95 3.59 18.71 -4.46
CA SER A 95 2.75 18.87 -3.27
C SER A 95 3.58 18.70 -2.00
N TYR A 96 3.28 19.50 -0.99
CA TYR A 96 3.87 19.47 0.36
C TYR A 96 2.74 19.35 1.36
N PHE A 97 2.72 18.31 2.17
CA PHE A 97 1.59 18.00 3.03
C PHE A 97 2.02 17.40 4.36
N TYR A 98 1.28 17.75 5.40
CA TYR A 98 1.52 17.26 6.74
C TYR A 98 0.22 17.06 7.52
N GLU A 99 0.31 16.27 8.59
CA GLU A 99 -0.65 16.25 9.69
C GLU A 99 0.06 16.44 11.01
N ILE A 100 -0.61 17.05 11.99
CA ILE A 100 -0.06 17.34 13.31
C ILE A 100 -1.19 17.35 14.34
N ALA A 101 -0.86 17.16 15.63
CA ALA A 101 -1.83 17.35 16.71
C ALA A 101 -2.45 18.76 16.63
N ALA A 102 -3.79 18.85 16.74
CA ALA A 102 -4.55 20.06 16.42
C ALA A 102 -4.11 21.32 17.22
N GLU A 103 -3.58 21.16 18.43
CA GLU A 103 -3.08 22.26 19.24
C GLU A 103 -1.84 22.98 18.65
N TYR A 104 -1.15 22.36 17.68
CA TYR A 104 0.05 22.91 17.04
C TYR A 104 -0.20 23.37 15.59
N GLU A 105 -1.46 23.40 15.13
CA GLU A 105 -1.84 23.79 13.77
C GLU A 105 -1.23 25.12 13.33
N GLN A 106 -1.34 26.16 14.17
CA GLN A 106 -0.88 27.50 13.83
C GLN A 106 0.65 27.55 13.65
N GLN A 107 1.39 26.87 14.53
CA GLN A 107 2.85 26.81 14.42
C GLN A 107 3.27 26.05 13.15
N ALA A 108 2.60 24.94 12.85
CA ALA A 108 2.90 24.18 11.65
C ALA A 108 2.58 24.97 10.36
N LEU A 109 1.49 25.73 10.33
CA LEU A 109 1.19 26.66 9.24
C LEU A 109 2.27 27.73 9.07
N THR A 110 2.83 28.23 10.17
CA THR A 110 3.93 29.21 10.16
C THR A 110 5.19 28.60 9.56
N HIS A 111 5.55 27.36 9.94
CA HIS A 111 6.67 26.64 9.35
C HIS A 111 6.48 26.42 7.84
N LEU A 112 5.28 25.97 7.43
CA LEU A 112 4.96 25.77 6.02
C LEU A 112 5.08 27.07 5.23
N TYR A 113 4.49 28.15 5.74
CA TYR A 113 4.56 29.47 5.11
C TYR A 113 6.01 29.97 4.94
N ALA A 114 6.83 29.83 6.01
CA ALA A 114 8.23 30.22 5.98
C ALA A 114 9.03 29.40 4.93
N MET A 115 8.80 28.10 4.88
CA MET A 115 9.39 27.17 3.91
C MET A 115 9.07 27.59 2.46
N LEU A 116 7.80 27.94 2.20
CA LEU A 116 7.33 28.29 0.85
C LEU A 116 7.64 29.73 0.44
N ARG A 117 8.10 30.56 1.36
CA ARG A 117 8.39 31.98 1.10
C ARG A 117 9.86 32.29 0.82
N LYS A 118 10.75 31.78 1.66
CA LYS A 118 12.18 32.16 1.65
C LYS A 118 13.10 30.99 2.02
N PRO A 119 13.15 29.94 1.22
CA PRO A 119 14.12 28.85 1.43
C PRO A 119 15.54 29.37 1.26
N LEU A 120 16.47 28.79 2.00
CA LEU A 120 17.88 29.22 1.98
C LEU A 120 18.66 28.67 0.79
N PHE A 121 18.35 27.50 0.30
CA PHE A 121 19.12 26.79 -0.74
C PHE A 121 20.62 26.81 -0.47
N CYS A 122 21.00 26.32 0.72
CA CYS A 122 22.40 26.32 1.17
C CYS A 122 23.26 25.46 0.25
N GLU A 123 24.27 26.03 -0.37
CA GLU A 123 25.17 25.33 -1.33
C GLU A 123 25.88 24.13 -0.68
N ALA A 124 26.28 24.27 0.60
CA ALA A 124 26.93 23.17 1.34
C ALA A 124 26.04 21.92 1.55
N LEU A 125 24.72 22.07 1.43
CA LEU A 125 23.76 20.96 1.58
C LEU A 125 23.35 20.33 0.25
N ILE A 126 23.57 21.01 -0.89
CA ILE A 126 23.19 20.50 -2.22
C ILE A 126 23.88 19.17 -2.53
N GLU A 127 25.17 19.06 -2.28
CA GLU A 127 25.93 17.83 -2.53
C GLU A 127 25.45 16.68 -1.65
N LYS A 128 25.11 16.98 -0.40
CA LYS A 128 24.53 16.00 0.53
C LYS A 128 23.19 15.48 0.03
N GLU A 129 22.33 16.37 -0.49
CA GLU A 129 21.02 15.97 -1.02
C GLU A 129 21.12 15.23 -2.36
N ILE A 130 22.09 15.56 -3.19
CA ILE A 130 22.38 14.76 -4.40
C ILE A 130 22.73 13.32 -4.01
N ASN A 131 23.53 13.12 -2.95
CA ASN A 131 23.84 11.79 -2.43
C ASN A 131 22.57 11.06 -1.94
N ALA A 132 21.67 11.77 -1.28
CA ALA A 132 20.39 11.20 -0.81
C ALA A 132 19.49 10.77 -1.99
N ILE A 133 19.36 11.63 -3.00
CA ILE A 133 18.59 11.34 -4.25
C ILE A 133 19.21 10.16 -5.01
N ASP A 134 20.53 10.12 -5.12
CA ASP A 134 21.23 9.01 -5.79
C ASP A 134 21.01 7.69 -5.03
N ALA A 135 21.08 7.72 -3.70
CA ALA A 135 20.77 6.55 -2.87
C ALA A 135 19.31 6.09 -3.05
N GLU A 136 18.36 7.01 -3.16
CA GLU A 136 16.96 6.68 -3.46
C GLU A 136 16.81 6.08 -4.87
N PHE A 137 17.45 6.66 -5.87
CA PHE A 137 17.47 6.12 -7.22
C PHE A 137 18.03 4.69 -7.26
N LEU A 138 19.19 4.45 -6.62
CA LEU A 138 19.82 3.13 -6.52
C LEU A 138 18.91 2.12 -5.83
N LEU A 139 18.21 2.52 -4.78
CA LEU A 139 17.22 1.68 -4.08
C LEU A 139 16.11 1.18 -5.02
N LYS A 140 15.70 2.00 -5.98
CA LYS A 140 14.62 1.72 -6.93
C LYS A 140 15.11 1.17 -8.29
N GLN A 141 16.41 1.12 -8.53
CA GLN A 141 16.98 0.73 -9.82
C GLN A 141 16.58 -0.71 -10.24
N LYS A 142 16.37 -1.61 -9.27
CA LYS A 142 15.94 -2.99 -9.50
C LYS A 142 14.42 -3.20 -9.39
N ASP A 143 13.64 -2.14 -9.37
CA ASP A 143 12.18 -2.22 -9.35
C ASP A 143 11.63 -2.35 -10.77
N ASP A 144 10.96 -3.48 -11.07
CA ASP A 144 10.46 -3.75 -12.43
C ASP A 144 9.38 -2.75 -12.89
N LEU A 145 8.62 -2.13 -11.97
CA LEU A 145 7.65 -1.09 -12.34
C LEU A 145 8.37 0.19 -12.79
N ARG A 146 9.41 0.62 -12.07
CA ARG A 146 10.24 1.78 -12.45
C ARG A 146 10.97 1.52 -13.75
N ARG A 147 11.46 0.30 -13.95
CA ARG A 147 12.12 -0.14 -15.18
C ARG A 147 11.18 -0.09 -16.40
N LEU A 148 9.95 -0.61 -16.24
CA LEU A 148 8.91 -0.55 -17.25
C LEU A 148 8.51 0.91 -17.56
N TYR A 149 8.39 1.73 -16.53
CA TYR A 149 8.04 3.15 -16.66
C TYR A 149 9.12 3.93 -17.43
N GLN A 150 10.41 3.66 -17.20
CA GLN A 150 11.50 4.29 -17.95
C GLN A 150 11.48 3.89 -19.42
N VAL A 151 11.24 2.62 -19.75
CA VAL A 151 11.08 2.18 -21.15
C VAL A 151 9.90 2.89 -21.81
N HIS A 152 8.81 3.11 -21.07
CA HIS A 152 7.67 3.88 -21.57
C HIS A 152 8.09 5.32 -21.90
N LYS A 153 8.81 5.99 -21.01
CA LYS A 153 9.34 7.37 -21.25
C LYS A 153 10.20 7.44 -22.51
N GLU A 154 11.15 6.53 -22.66
CA GLU A 154 12.10 6.54 -23.78
C GLU A 154 11.48 6.19 -25.14
N THR A 155 10.30 5.56 -25.13
CA THR A 155 9.57 5.18 -26.34
C THR A 155 8.45 6.14 -26.72
N CYS A 156 8.31 7.26 -26.02
CA CYS A 156 7.40 8.36 -26.34
C CYS A 156 8.04 9.38 -27.28
N ASN A 157 7.34 10.48 -27.52
CA ASN A 157 7.89 11.63 -28.25
C ASN A 157 9.07 12.24 -27.45
N PRO A 158 10.30 12.28 -27.98
CA PRO A 158 11.45 12.79 -27.24
C PRO A 158 11.38 14.29 -26.92
N GLU A 159 10.56 15.05 -27.64
CA GLU A 159 10.32 16.47 -27.34
C GLU A 159 9.32 16.70 -26.22
N HIS A 160 8.53 15.69 -25.87
CA HIS A 160 7.60 15.80 -24.75
C HIS A 160 8.37 15.64 -23.41
N PRO A 161 8.13 16.51 -22.40
CA PRO A 161 8.87 16.46 -21.14
C PRO A 161 8.71 15.12 -20.38
N PHE A 162 7.67 14.38 -20.65
CA PHE A 162 7.52 13.03 -20.10
C PHE A 162 8.70 12.10 -20.46
N SER A 163 9.34 12.28 -21.61
CA SER A 163 10.49 11.45 -22.04
C SER A 163 11.72 11.64 -21.14
N GLN A 164 11.77 12.73 -20.36
CA GLN A 164 12.92 13.08 -19.54
C GLN A 164 12.99 12.22 -18.27
N PHE A 165 14.20 12.00 -17.76
CA PHE A 165 14.41 11.36 -16.46
C PHE A 165 13.98 12.28 -15.33
N SER A 166 13.16 11.81 -14.40
CA SER A 166 12.49 12.65 -13.41
C SER A 166 13.04 12.56 -11.99
N VAL A 167 13.81 11.51 -11.68
CA VAL A 167 14.30 11.29 -10.31
C VAL A 167 15.53 12.15 -10.01
N GLY A 168 16.42 12.28 -10.99
CA GLY A 168 17.77 12.79 -10.73
C GLY A 168 18.70 11.72 -10.17
N ASN A 169 19.98 11.90 -10.32
CA ASN A 169 21.06 11.11 -9.73
C ASN A 169 22.39 11.85 -9.88
N HIS A 170 23.47 11.28 -9.37
CA HIS A 170 24.80 11.86 -9.53
C HIS A 170 25.12 12.28 -10.97
N GLN A 171 24.86 11.44 -11.95
CA GLN A 171 25.19 11.72 -13.36
C GLN A 171 24.40 12.90 -13.95
N THR A 172 23.18 13.16 -13.47
CA THR A 172 22.37 14.29 -13.96
C THR A 172 22.82 15.63 -13.37
N PHE A 173 23.43 15.61 -12.19
CA PHE A 173 23.85 16.80 -11.48
C PHE A 173 25.35 17.10 -11.59
N GLU A 174 26.21 16.09 -11.86
CA GLU A 174 27.65 16.20 -12.01
C GLU A 174 28.13 17.35 -12.96
N PRO A 175 27.42 17.65 -14.07
CA PRO A 175 27.86 18.74 -14.96
C PRO A 175 27.78 20.14 -14.35
N PHE A 176 27.14 20.28 -13.19
CA PHE A 176 26.84 21.57 -12.57
C PHE A 176 27.55 21.73 -11.22
N SER A 177 28.14 22.92 -10.99
CA SER A 177 28.59 23.26 -9.64
C SER A 177 27.43 23.48 -8.67
N PRO A 178 27.64 23.36 -7.35
CA PRO A 178 26.62 23.68 -6.35
C PRO A 178 26.02 25.09 -6.53
N PHE A 179 26.81 26.05 -6.89
CA PHE A 179 26.34 27.40 -7.21
C PHE A 179 25.40 27.43 -8.43
N GLN A 180 25.73 26.72 -9.50
CA GLN A 180 24.86 26.64 -10.70
C GLN A 180 23.56 25.93 -10.40
N LEU A 181 23.58 24.84 -9.61
CA LEU A 181 22.37 24.15 -9.15
C LEU A 181 21.52 25.08 -8.30
N LYS A 182 22.11 25.82 -7.37
CA LYS A 182 21.40 26.82 -6.59
C LYS A 182 20.69 27.85 -7.47
N GLN A 183 21.35 28.36 -8.51
CA GLN A 183 20.73 29.31 -9.42
C GLN A 183 19.55 28.69 -10.20
N LYS A 184 19.67 27.42 -10.61
CA LYS A 184 18.57 26.68 -11.24
C LYS A 184 17.40 26.46 -10.27
N LEU A 185 17.68 26.07 -9.02
CA LEU A 185 16.67 25.91 -7.96
C LEU A 185 15.92 27.22 -7.68
N ILE A 186 16.64 28.32 -7.50
CA ILE A 186 16.05 29.66 -7.30
C ILE A 186 15.16 30.03 -8.47
N ARG A 187 15.62 29.80 -9.71
CA ARG A 187 14.85 30.13 -10.91
C ARG A 187 13.51 29.35 -10.95
N ILE A 188 13.53 28.02 -10.71
CA ILE A 188 12.31 27.20 -10.69
C ILE A 188 11.38 27.66 -9.57
N PHE A 189 11.95 27.87 -8.38
CA PHE A 189 11.20 28.33 -7.23
C PHE A 189 10.53 29.69 -7.47
N GLU A 190 11.28 30.70 -7.92
CA GLU A 190 10.75 32.04 -8.20
C GLU A 190 9.74 32.06 -9.33
N HIS A 191 9.84 31.15 -10.30
CA HIS A 191 8.90 31.10 -11.42
C HIS A 191 7.61 30.37 -11.08
N PHE A 192 7.70 29.20 -10.43
CA PHE A 192 6.57 28.30 -10.30
C PHE A 192 5.93 28.25 -8.90
N TYR A 193 6.71 28.52 -7.85
CA TYR A 193 6.22 28.49 -6.48
C TYR A 193 5.58 29.83 -6.09
N GLN A 194 4.53 30.16 -6.81
CA GLN A 194 3.80 31.42 -6.69
C GLN A 194 2.38 31.16 -6.17
N PRO A 195 1.78 32.07 -5.38
CA PRO A 195 0.45 31.86 -4.79
C PRO A 195 -0.63 31.60 -5.84
N HIS A 196 -0.64 32.30 -6.98
CA HIS A 196 -1.60 32.08 -8.05
C HIS A 196 -1.46 30.75 -8.78
N ASN A 197 -0.34 30.04 -8.58
CA ASN A 197 -0.04 28.73 -9.13
C ASN A 197 -0.20 27.62 -8.09
N ALA A 198 -0.77 27.94 -6.93
CA ALA A 198 -0.90 27.06 -5.78
C ALA A 198 -2.35 26.87 -5.33
N CYS A 199 -2.63 25.71 -4.76
CA CYS A 199 -3.86 25.40 -4.05
C CYS A 199 -3.51 24.85 -2.66
N LEU A 200 -4.14 25.43 -1.63
CA LEU A 200 -3.98 25.01 -0.24
C LEU A 200 -5.25 24.35 0.27
N CYS A 201 -5.14 23.21 0.92
CA CYS A 201 -6.23 22.63 1.72
C CYS A 201 -5.81 22.54 3.18
N LEU A 202 -6.68 23.03 4.07
CA LEU A 202 -6.52 22.89 5.53
C LEU A 202 -7.73 22.16 6.10
N ILE A 203 -7.48 21.00 6.74
CA ILE A 203 -8.47 20.24 7.50
C ILE A 203 -8.19 20.45 8.98
N SER A 204 -9.19 20.91 9.72
CA SER A 204 -9.04 21.30 11.12
C SER A 204 -10.32 21.01 11.92
N ASN A 205 -10.18 20.81 13.24
CA ASN A 205 -11.31 20.78 14.16
C ASN A 205 -11.78 22.17 14.60
N GLN A 206 -11.04 23.22 14.21
CA GLN A 206 -11.40 24.61 14.49
C GLN A 206 -12.59 25.05 13.63
N LYS A 207 -13.28 26.11 14.10
CA LYS A 207 -14.32 26.75 13.28
C LYS A 207 -13.71 27.34 12.01
N LEU A 208 -14.43 27.27 10.90
CA LEU A 208 -13.97 27.80 9.60
C LEU A 208 -13.47 29.24 9.69
N SER A 209 -14.12 30.10 10.49
CA SER A 209 -13.69 31.49 10.68
C SER A 209 -12.31 31.63 11.31
N VAL A 210 -11.96 30.74 12.24
CA VAL A 210 -10.64 30.71 12.89
C VAL A 210 -9.58 30.24 11.90
N SER A 211 -9.86 29.15 11.19
CA SER A 211 -8.93 28.64 10.16
C SER A 211 -8.74 29.67 9.03
N GLU A 212 -9.79 30.38 8.64
CA GLU A 212 -9.70 31.44 7.63
C GLU A 212 -8.83 32.61 8.11
N GLU A 213 -9.00 33.07 9.34
CA GLU A 213 -8.16 34.12 9.93
C GLU A 213 -6.69 33.70 9.97
N SER A 214 -6.40 32.49 10.43
CA SER A 214 -5.05 31.93 10.49
C SER A 214 -4.37 31.91 9.14
N VAL A 215 -5.07 31.43 8.11
CA VAL A 215 -4.52 31.35 6.75
C VAL A 215 -4.37 32.74 6.13
N ARG A 216 -5.34 33.66 6.32
CA ARG A 216 -5.24 35.02 5.81
C ARG A 216 -4.11 35.81 6.46
N LEU A 217 -3.88 35.64 7.77
CA LEU A 217 -2.80 36.28 8.50
C LEU A 217 -1.42 36.00 7.87
N LEU A 218 -1.19 34.76 7.45
CA LEU A 218 0.08 34.34 6.86
C LEU A 218 0.12 34.60 5.35
N PHE A 219 -0.83 34.03 4.60
CA PHE A 219 -0.73 33.88 3.15
C PHE A 219 -1.16 35.13 2.37
N ASN A 220 -1.85 36.11 2.95
CA ASN A 220 -2.12 37.38 2.29
C ASN A 220 -0.81 38.17 1.97
N HIS A 221 0.23 37.94 2.76
CA HIS A 221 1.53 38.59 2.57
C HIS A 221 2.44 37.86 1.57
N TRP A 222 1.97 36.76 0.99
CA TRP A 222 2.71 36.06 -0.05
C TRP A 222 2.51 36.75 -1.39
N GLN A 223 3.52 37.54 -1.80
CA GLN A 223 3.44 38.32 -3.03
C GLN A 223 3.74 37.44 -4.26
N SER A 224 3.02 37.70 -5.32
CA SER A 224 3.24 37.08 -6.63
C SER A 224 4.06 38.05 -7.51
N ASN A 225 5.22 37.62 -7.95
CA ASN A 225 6.13 38.42 -8.75
C ASN A 225 6.14 38.09 -10.23
N TYR A 226 5.57 36.94 -10.63
CA TYR A 226 5.57 36.44 -11.99
C TYR A 226 4.23 35.88 -12.43
N LYS A 227 3.84 36.19 -13.69
CA LYS A 227 2.84 35.40 -14.44
C LYS A 227 3.54 34.66 -15.53
N LEU A 228 3.55 33.33 -15.44
CA LEU A 228 4.15 32.49 -16.46
C LEU A 228 3.24 32.38 -17.68
N PRO A 229 3.78 32.49 -18.90
CA PRO A 229 3.05 32.08 -20.08
C PRO A 229 2.88 30.56 -20.05
N ILE A 230 1.66 30.06 -20.20
CA ILE A 230 1.36 28.65 -20.40
C ILE A 230 1.97 28.25 -21.75
N LYS A 231 3.01 27.43 -21.73
CA LYS A 231 3.55 26.84 -22.94
C LYS A 231 2.77 25.57 -23.26
N PRO A 232 2.19 25.43 -24.45
CA PRO A 232 1.50 24.20 -24.83
C PRO A 232 2.52 23.04 -24.85
N LEU A 233 2.13 21.91 -24.24
CA LEU A 233 2.95 20.70 -24.29
C LEU A 233 2.92 20.11 -25.71
N PRO A 234 4.05 19.58 -26.20
CA PRO A 234 4.06 18.75 -27.41
C PRO A 234 3.14 17.53 -27.24
N VAL A 235 2.74 16.90 -28.33
CA VAL A 235 1.98 15.64 -28.25
C VAL A 235 2.82 14.53 -27.62
N LEU A 236 2.22 13.73 -26.72
CA LEU A 236 2.92 12.65 -26.03
C LEU A 236 3.41 11.56 -26.99
N TYR A 237 2.63 11.25 -28.02
CA TYR A 237 2.96 10.26 -29.04
C TYR A 237 2.92 10.90 -30.43
N LEU A 238 4.00 10.74 -31.17
CA LEU A 238 3.99 10.92 -32.62
C LEU A 238 3.42 9.67 -33.30
N GLU A 239 3.00 9.78 -34.54
CA GLU A 239 2.46 8.64 -35.31
C GLU A 239 3.40 7.42 -35.29
N ARG A 240 4.72 7.65 -35.39
CA ARG A 240 5.73 6.60 -35.29
C ARG A 240 5.84 5.91 -33.90
N ASN A 241 5.27 6.49 -32.86
CA ASN A 241 5.25 5.91 -31.51
C ASN A 241 4.03 5.03 -31.29
N LEU A 242 3.08 5.00 -32.21
CA LEU A 242 1.85 4.23 -32.20
C LEU A 242 1.95 3.06 -33.18
N GLY A 243 1.10 2.06 -33.04
CA GLY A 243 1.18 0.83 -33.84
C GLY A 243 2.50 0.08 -33.64
N VAL A 244 3.04 0.09 -32.44
CA VAL A 244 4.35 -0.50 -32.10
C VAL A 244 4.24 -1.61 -31.07
N GLN A 245 5.16 -2.57 -31.15
CA GLN A 245 5.39 -3.57 -30.10
C GLN A 245 6.70 -3.27 -29.39
N ILE A 246 6.65 -3.29 -28.05
CA ILE A 246 7.74 -3.04 -27.13
C ILE A 246 7.94 -4.29 -26.29
N ASN A 247 9.06 -4.98 -26.48
CA ASN A 247 9.41 -6.15 -25.68
C ASN A 247 10.37 -5.71 -24.57
N ILE A 248 10.12 -6.15 -23.34
CA ILE A 248 10.83 -5.70 -22.15
C ILE A 248 11.26 -6.92 -21.33
N LEU A 249 12.54 -6.96 -20.97
CA LEU A 249 13.11 -8.02 -20.16
C LEU A 249 12.99 -7.65 -18.68
N PRO A 250 12.16 -8.34 -17.89
CA PRO A 250 12.03 -8.09 -16.45
C PRO A 250 13.15 -8.74 -15.65
N LEU A 251 13.33 -8.32 -14.40
CA LEU A 251 14.18 -9.01 -13.42
C LEU A 251 13.46 -10.17 -12.75
N ARG A 252 12.17 -10.01 -12.49
CA ARG A 252 11.33 -11.07 -11.90
C ARG A 252 10.73 -11.95 -12.99
N LYS A 253 10.49 -13.21 -12.64
CA LYS A 253 9.74 -14.12 -13.55
C LYS A 253 8.30 -13.65 -13.60
N THR A 254 7.95 -12.95 -14.65
CA THR A 254 6.59 -12.50 -14.95
C THR A 254 6.32 -12.56 -16.45
N GLN A 255 5.06 -12.73 -16.82
CA GLN A 255 4.59 -12.72 -18.21
C GLN A 255 3.41 -11.77 -18.26
N ARG A 256 3.66 -10.56 -18.73
CA ARG A 256 2.66 -9.51 -18.71
C ARG A 256 2.54 -8.89 -20.10
N MET A 257 1.33 -8.59 -20.52
CA MET A 257 1.05 -7.82 -21.72
C MET A 257 0.24 -6.59 -21.35
N ILE A 258 0.61 -5.44 -21.87
CA ILE A 258 -0.11 -4.19 -21.67
C ILE A 258 -0.42 -3.62 -23.04
N LEU A 259 -1.71 -3.47 -23.34
CA LEU A 259 -2.19 -2.72 -24.49
C LEU A 259 -2.48 -1.30 -24.05
N THR A 260 -1.74 -0.35 -24.57
CA THR A 260 -1.90 1.09 -24.25
C THR A 260 -2.48 1.79 -25.47
N PHE A 261 -3.57 2.53 -25.27
CA PHE A 261 -4.21 3.35 -26.30
C PHE A 261 -4.08 4.82 -25.91
N ALA A 262 -3.70 5.65 -26.90
CA ALA A 262 -3.63 7.09 -26.71
C ALA A 262 -5.03 7.72 -26.87
N LEU A 263 -5.43 8.53 -25.91
CA LEU A 263 -6.72 9.22 -25.90
C LEU A 263 -6.51 10.73 -25.68
N PRO A 264 -7.49 11.55 -26.00
CA PRO A 264 -7.50 12.96 -25.62
C PRO A 264 -7.64 13.10 -24.10
N GLU A 265 -7.36 14.30 -23.59
CA GLU A 265 -7.58 14.62 -22.18
C GLU A 265 -9.03 14.36 -21.76
N GLN A 266 -9.26 14.09 -20.47
CA GLN A 266 -10.55 13.69 -19.94
C GLN A 266 -11.14 14.68 -18.93
N GLN A 267 -10.47 15.76 -18.63
CA GLN A 267 -10.86 16.71 -17.59
C GLN A 267 -12.25 17.31 -17.87
N THR A 268 -12.57 17.57 -19.14
CA THR A 268 -13.88 18.08 -19.56
C THR A 268 -15.02 17.07 -19.38
N HIS A 269 -14.70 15.79 -19.30
CA HIS A 269 -15.65 14.67 -19.19
C HIS A 269 -15.85 14.15 -17.75
N TYR A 270 -15.41 14.89 -16.71
CA TYR A 270 -15.46 14.41 -15.32
C TYR A 270 -16.89 14.09 -14.82
N ARG A 271 -17.96 14.62 -15.47
CA ARG A 271 -19.37 14.34 -15.14
C ARG A 271 -19.99 13.22 -15.94
N SER A 272 -19.43 12.86 -17.09
CA SER A 272 -19.92 11.76 -17.94
C SER A 272 -19.04 10.51 -17.85
N LYS A 273 -17.78 10.65 -17.45
CA LYS A 273 -16.79 9.60 -17.18
C LYS A 273 -16.80 8.45 -18.21
N PRO A 274 -16.69 8.71 -19.50
CA PRO A 274 -16.84 7.69 -20.54
C PRO A 274 -15.81 6.56 -20.40
N LEU A 275 -14.57 6.86 -19.98
CA LEU A 275 -13.55 5.85 -19.79
C LEU A 275 -13.80 4.95 -18.58
N ASN A 276 -14.48 5.47 -17.53
CA ASN A 276 -14.85 4.63 -16.38
C ASN A 276 -15.92 3.60 -16.79
N VAL A 277 -16.87 4.01 -17.65
CA VAL A 277 -17.88 3.10 -18.20
C VAL A 277 -17.20 1.99 -19.04
N LEU A 278 -16.24 2.37 -19.91
CA LEU A 278 -15.50 1.40 -20.71
C LEU A 278 -14.63 0.48 -19.84
N SER A 279 -14.00 1.04 -18.81
CA SER A 279 -13.19 0.25 -17.86
C SER A 279 -14.03 -0.79 -17.13
N HIS A 280 -15.24 -0.40 -16.71
CA HIS A 280 -16.18 -1.29 -16.02
C HIS A 280 -16.60 -2.48 -16.92
N ILE A 281 -16.93 -2.21 -18.18
CA ILE A 281 -17.36 -3.26 -19.11
C ILE A 281 -16.18 -4.16 -19.51
N LEU A 282 -15.01 -3.58 -19.83
CA LEU A 282 -13.83 -4.33 -20.25
C LEU A 282 -13.18 -5.13 -19.12
N GLY A 283 -13.25 -4.62 -17.91
CA GLY A 283 -12.69 -5.22 -16.71
C GLY A 283 -13.60 -6.23 -16.03
N ASP A 284 -14.83 -6.44 -16.54
CA ASP A 284 -15.77 -7.39 -15.96
C ASP A 284 -15.25 -8.82 -15.99
N GLU A 285 -15.31 -9.50 -14.84
CA GLU A 285 -14.81 -10.87 -14.67
C GLU A 285 -15.91 -11.93 -14.73
N SER A 286 -17.15 -11.51 -14.97
CA SER A 286 -18.30 -12.42 -15.05
C SER A 286 -18.20 -13.39 -16.23
N GLU A 287 -19.02 -14.43 -16.20
CA GLU A 287 -19.12 -15.39 -17.30
C GLU A 287 -19.51 -14.69 -18.61
N GLY A 288 -18.82 -15.05 -19.70
CA GLY A 288 -18.98 -14.42 -21.01
C GLY A 288 -18.12 -13.17 -21.22
N GLY A 289 -17.51 -12.62 -20.17
CA GLY A 289 -16.58 -11.49 -20.23
C GLY A 289 -15.22 -11.87 -20.81
N LEU A 290 -14.42 -10.84 -21.10
CA LEU A 290 -13.10 -10.99 -21.74
C LEU A 290 -12.12 -11.80 -20.89
N LEU A 291 -12.02 -11.52 -19.57
CA LEU A 291 -11.15 -12.27 -18.69
C LEU A 291 -11.59 -13.72 -18.53
N HIS A 292 -12.90 -13.98 -18.41
CA HIS A 292 -13.44 -15.32 -18.34
C HIS A 292 -13.04 -16.16 -19.58
N PHE A 293 -13.15 -15.58 -20.77
CA PHE A 293 -12.70 -16.20 -22.01
C PHE A 293 -11.21 -16.57 -22.00
N TYR A 294 -10.35 -15.68 -21.49
CA TYR A 294 -8.92 -15.94 -21.37
C TYR A 294 -8.61 -17.01 -20.31
N LYS A 295 -9.33 -17.02 -19.19
CA LYS A 295 -9.17 -18.03 -18.12
C LYS A 295 -9.50 -19.44 -18.63
N ILE A 296 -10.60 -19.61 -19.33
CA ILE A 296 -11.01 -20.93 -19.89
C ILE A 296 -9.94 -21.49 -20.85
N ARG A 297 -9.27 -20.63 -21.63
CA ARG A 297 -8.19 -20.99 -22.54
C ARG A 297 -6.83 -21.12 -21.88
N ASN A 298 -6.77 -20.85 -20.60
CA ASN A 298 -5.51 -20.75 -19.88
C ASN A 298 -4.53 -19.73 -20.51
N TRP A 299 -5.03 -18.60 -21.04
CA TRP A 299 -4.21 -17.55 -21.65
C TRP A 299 -3.84 -16.44 -20.66
N ALA A 300 -4.77 -16.04 -19.79
CA ALA A 300 -4.48 -15.05 -18.76
C ALA A 300 -5.13 -15.42 -17.43
N THR A 301 -4.52 -14.92 -16.34
CA THR A 301 -5.00 -15.09 -14.96
C THR A 301 -5.68 -13.85 -14.42
N ASN A 302 -5.35 -12.69 -14.98
CA ASN A 302 -5.89 -11.40 -14.54
C ASN A 302 -5.95 -10.45 -15.72
N LEU A 303 -6.94 -9.57 -15.69
CA LEU A 303 -7.11 -8.43 -16.57
C LEU A 303 -7.51 -7.23 -15.75
N SER A 304 -6.89 -6.08 -16.02
CA SER A 304 -7.38 -4.79 -15.54
C SER A 304 -7.44 -3.81 -16.70
N ALA A 305 -8.55 -3.12 -16.83
CA ALA A 305 -8.80 -2.13 -17.87
C ALA A 305 -8.93 -0.73 -17.24
N GLY A 306 -8.40 0.29 -17.92
CA GLY A 306 -8.37 1.67 -17.44
C GLY A 306 -6.99 2.07 -16.92
N GLY A 307 -6.91 3.21 -16.24
CA GLY A 307 -5.65 3.75 -15.76
C GLY A 307 -4.73 4.23 -16.90
N GLY A 308 -3.42 4.25 -16.63
CA GLY A 308 -2.42 4.77 -17.54
C GLY A 308 -2.00 6.19 -17.19
N LEU A 309 -1.18 6.79 -18.06
CA LEU A 309 -0.73 8.17 -17.88
C LEU A 309 -1.89 9.14 -18.10
N GLU A 310 -1.91 10.19 -17.31
CA GLU A 310 -2.84 11.29 -17.43
C GLU A 310 -2.11 12.60 -17.24
N GLY A 311 -2.51 13.58 -18.01
CA GLY A 311 -1.97 14.92 -17.94
C GLY A 311 -2.94 15.90 -18.55
N SER A 312 -2.62 17.19 -18.48
CA SER A 312 -3.46 18.28 -18.93
C SER A 312 -3.85 18.22 -20.44
N THR A 313 -3.11 17.46 -21.25
CA THR A 313 -3.30 17.39 -22.72
C THR A 313 -3.40 15.97 -23.28
N PHE A 314 -3.31 14.95 -22.46
CA PHE A 314 -3.28 13.55 -22.91
C PHE A 314 -3.84 12.59 -21.89
N LYS A 315 -4.26 11.41 -22.36
CA LYS A 315 -4.66 10.28 -21.52
C LYS A 315 -4.23 8.98 -22.18
N ASP A 316 -3.67 8.05 -21.39
CA ASP A 316 -3.52 6.66 -21.79
C ASP A 316 -4.66 5.83 -21.22
N PHE A 317 -5.13 4.86 -22.00
CA PHE A 317 -5.96 3.78 -21.49
C PHE A 317 -5.20 2.46 -21.61
N ASN A 318 -4.99 1.78 -20.49
CA ASN A 318 -4.27 0.53 -20.44
C ASN A 318 -5.20 -0.66 -20.27
N VAL A 319 -4.94 -1.72 -21.01
CA VAL A 319 -5.45 -3.07 -20.73
C VAL A 319 -4.27 -3.93 -20.31
N ASN A 320 -4.19 -4.22 -19.03
CA ASN A 320 -3.11 -5.02 -18.44
C ASN A 320 -3.56 -6.47 -18.32
N LEU A 321 -2.77 -7.38 -18.84
CA LEU A 321 -3.00 -8.82 -18.83
C LEU A 321 -1.83 -9.53 -18.14
N GLN A 322 -2.13 -10.29 -17.10
CA GLN A 322 -1.18 -11.26 -16.56
C GLN A 322 -1.33 -12.56 -17.33
N LEU A 323 -0.41 -12.82 -18.25
CA LEU A 323 -0.43 -13.99 -19.10
C LEU A 323 0.07 -15.24 -18.37
N THR A 324 -0.36 -16.40 -18.84
CA THR A 324 0.20 -17.70 -18.45
C THR A 324 1.34 -18.10 -19.38
N ASN A 325 2.02 -19.22 -19.07
CA ASN A 325 3.00 -19.83 -19.97
C ASN A 325 2.38 -20.24 -21.33
N GLU A 326 1.10 -20.53 -21.35
CA GLU A 326 0.37 -20.80 -22.58
C GLU A 326 -0.01 -19.51 -23.30
N GLY A 327 -0.55 -18.53 -22.57
CA GLY A 327 -1.00 -17.28 -23.16
C GLY A 327 0.09 -16.46 -23.83
N ILE A 328 1.35 -16.57 -23.36
CA ILE A 328 2.47 -15.88 -24.03
C ILE A 328 2.74 -16.44 -25.45
N LYS A 329 2.32 -17.67 -25.75
CA LYS A 329 2.44 -18.25 -27.10
C LYS A 329 1.33 -17.78 -28.04
N TYR A 330 0.22 -17.30 -27.47
CA TYR A 330 -0.99 -16.88 -28.18
C TYR A 330 -1.26 -15.38 -28.05
N THR A 331 -0.21 -14.55 -28.02
CA THR A 331 -0.35 -13.10 -27.85
C THR A 331 -1.22 -12.44 -28.91
N ASP A 332 -1.12 -12.89 -30.16
CA ASP A 332 -1.90 -12.34 -31.26
C ASP A 332 -3.38 -12.70 -31.15
N GLU A 333 -3.69 -13.92 -30.74
CA GLU A 333 -5.05 -14.38 -30.46
C GLU A 333 -5.66 -13.65 -29.26
N VAL A 334 -4.88 -13.39 -28.22
CA VAL A 334 -5.32 -12.58 -27.07
C VAL A 334 -5.70 -11.18 -27.54
N ILE A 335 -4.88 -10.53 -28.37
CA ILE A 335 -5.18 -9.20 -28.92
C ILE A 335 -6.38 -9.26 -29.86
N THR A 336 -6.47 -10.27 -30.70
CA THR A 336 -7.59 -10.48 -31.64
C THR A 336 -8.91 -10.68 -30.89
N ALA A 337 -8.90 -11.42 -29.78
CA ALA A 337 -10.05 -11.58 -28.91
C ALA A 337 -10.46 -10.25 -28.24
N PHE A 338 -9.49 -9.45 -27.80
CA PHE A 338 -9.76 -8.10 -27.29
C PHE A 338 -10.49 -7.24 -28.33
N PHE A 339 -10.00 -7.17 -29.57
CA PHE A 339 -10.67 -6.39 -30.62
C PHE A 339 -12.03 -6.96 -31.01
N SER A 340 -12.24 -8.29 -30.94
CA SER A 340 -13.56 -8.90 -31.12
C SER A 340 -14.54 -8.48 -30.03
N TYR A 341 -14.06 -8.25 -28.79
CA TYR A 341 -14.88 -7.74 -27.68
C TYR A 341 -15.19 -6.26 -27.87
N ILE A 342 -14.21 -5.43 -28.29
CA ILE A 342 -14.44 -4.03 -28.67
C ILE A 342 -15.50 -3.93 -29.79
N GLN A 343 -15.43 -4.79 -30.81
CA GLN A 343 -16.43 -4.83 -31.87
C GLN A 343 -17.82 -5.17 -31.33
N LEU A 344 -17.93 -6.15 -30.41
CA LEU A 344 -19.19 -6.46 -29.74
C LEU A 344 -19.77 -5.22 -29.03
N MET A 345 -18.92 -4.47 -28.29
CA MET A 345 -19.35 -3.24 -27.61
C MET A 345 -19.85 -2.17 -28.59
N MET A 346 -19.16 -2.00 -29.72
CA MET A 346 -19.56 -1.04 -30.75
C MET A 346 -20.89 -1.39 -31.41
N GLU A 347 -21.10 -2.68 -31.70
CA GLU A 347 -22.31 -3.15 -32.41
C GLU A 347 -23.51 -3.29 -31.45
N SER A 348 -23.31 -3.72 -30.23
CA SER A 348 -24.40 -3.79 -29.23
C SER A 348 -24.78 -2.41 -28.70
N GLY A 349 -23.89 -1.42 -28.84
CA GLY A 349 -24.03 -0.14 -28.16
C GLY A 349 -23.84 -0.27 -26.64
N ILE A 350 -23.99 0.85 -25.95
CA ILE A 350 -23.92 0.92 -24.48
C ILE A 350 -25.32 1.32 -23.97
N GLU A 351 -25.97 0.39 -23.32
CA GLU A 351 -27.31 0.60 -22.77
C GLU A 351 -27.24 1.56 -21.57
N MET A 352 -28.21 2.46 -21.47
CA MET A 352 -28.24 3.50 -20.44
C MET A 352 -28.21 2.92 -19.02
N TRP A 353 -28.93 1.81 -18.78
CA TRP A 353 -28.96 1.17 -17.46
C TRP A 353 -27.57 0.80 -16.91
N ARG A 354 -26.58 0.52 -17.78
CA ARG A 354 -25.20 0.22 -17.36
C ARG A 354 -24.54 1.45 -16.76
N ILE A 355 -24.78 2.61 -17.35
CA ILE A 355 -24.25 3.89 -16.83
C ILE A 355 -24.97 4.26 -15.54
N GLU A 356 -26.30 4.06 -15.49
CA GLU A 356 -27.10 4.28 -14.29
C GLU A 356 -26.68 3.39 -13.12
N GLU A 357 -26.30 2.14 -13.38
CA GLU A 357 -25.77 1.22 -12.39
C GLU A 357 -24.43 1.75 -11.81
N ILE A 358 -23.52 2.18 -12.67
CA ILE A 358 -22.24 2.78 -12.24
C ILE A 358 -22.48 4.07 -11.46
N ALA A 359 -23.44 4.88 -11.91
CA ALA A 359 -23.83 6.11 -11.21
C ALA A 359 -24.39 5.80 -9.81
N ALA A 360 -25.21 4.76 -9.67
CA ALA A 360 -25.73 4.30 -8.39
C ALA A 360 -24.61 3.82 -7.44
N LEU A 361 -23.64 3.09 -7.97
CA LEU A 361 -22.47 2.66 -7.19
C LEU A 361 -21.62 3.87 -6.74
N ASN A 362 -21.37 4.83 -7.63
CA ASN A 362 -20.66 6.06 -7.30
C ASN A 362 -21.41 6.88 -6.22
N GLN A 363 -22.75 6.93 -6.31
CA GLN A 363 -23.58 7.61 -5.31
C GLN A 363 -23.47 6.95 -3.94
N LEU A 364 -23.45 5.61 -3.87
CA LEU A 364 -23.24 4.89 -2.61
C LEU A 364 -21.86 5.17 -1.99
N MET A 365 -20.82 5.21 -2.82
CA MET A 365 -19.48 5.58 -2.37
C MET A 365 -19.41 7.03 -1.91
N TRP A 366 -20.13 7.93 -2.57
CA TRP A 366 -20.26 9.33 -2.19
C TRP A 366 -21.00 9.54 -0.87
N ASP A 367 -22.09 8.80 -0.66
CA ASP A 367 -22.90 8.92 0.55
C ASP A 367 -22.23 8.28 1.77
N PHE A 368 -21.50 7.19 1.57
CA PHE A 368 -20.87 6.42 2.64
C PHE A 368 -19.39 6.14 2.35
N PRO A 369 -18.56 7.18 2.21
CA PRO A 369 -17.13 7.00 1.94
C PRO A 369 -16.45 6.37 3.15
N ASP A 370 -15.44 5.55 2.90
CA ASP A 370 -14.51 5.17 3.95
C ASP A 370 -13.58 6.37 4.20
N GLN A 371 -13.63 6.92 5.40
CA GLN A 371 -12.82 8.09 5.74
C GLN A 371 -11.34 7.78 5.59
N ALA A 372 -10.66 8.59 4.79
CA ALA A 372 -9.22 8.58 4.67
C ALA A 372 -8.57 9.32 5.86
N LYS A 373 -7.26 9.24 5.99
CA LYS A 373 -6.53 10.05 6.96
C LYS A 373 -6.60 11.52 6.55
N PRO A 374 -6.66 12.46 7.51
CA PRO A 374 -6.73 13.89 7.19
C PRO A 374 -5.61 14.37 6.26
N ILE A 375 -4.39 13.82 6.39
CA ILE A 375 -3.26 14.14 5.51
C ILE A 375 -3.51 13.75 4.06
N ASP A 376 -4.08 12.56 3.82
CA ASP A 376 -4.37 12.06 2.47
C ASP A 376 -5.52 12.83 1.83
N GLU A 377 -6.55 13.19 2.61
CA GLU A 377 -7.66 14.03 2.15
C GLU A 377 -7.21 15.46 1.83
N ALA A 378 -6.37 16.06 2.67
CA ALA A 378 -5.84 17.40 2.41
C ALA A 378 -5.03 17.44 1.11
N TYR A 379 -4.18 16.42 0.89
CA TYR A 379 -3.43 16.26 -0.37
C TYR A 379 -4.38 16.10 -1.57
N HIS A 380 -5.35 15.20 -1.46
CA HIS A 380 -6.33 14.97 -2.51
C HIS A 380 -7.10 16.25 -2.88
N TYR A 381 -7.62 16.98 -1.90
CA TYR A 381 -8.39 18.19 -2.15
C TYR A 381 -7.53 19.34 -2.69
N SER A 382 -6.28 19.49 -2.28
CA SER A 382 -5.39 20.49 -2.85
C SER A 382 -5.09 20.23 -4.33
N LEU A 383 -5.02 18.96 -4.75
CA LEU A 383 -4.90 18.57 -6.15
C LEU A 383 -6.22 18.75 -6.92
N ALA A 384 -7.34 18.33 -6.34
CA ALA A 384 -8.67 18.42 -6.93
C ALA A 384 -9.07 19.86 -7.31
N MET A 385 -8.51 20.88 -6.62
CA MET A 385 -8.74 22.28 -6.98
C MET A 385 -8.16 22.68 -8.35
N PHE A 386 -7.26 21.88 -8.93
CA PHE A 386 -6.82 22.07 -10.32
C PHE A 386 -7.72 21.35 -11.33
N GLU A 387 -8.46 20.35 -10.89
CA GLU A 387 -9.24 19.45 -11.75
C GLU A 387 -10.70 19.85 -11.82
N TYR A 388 -11.28 20.32 -10.70
CA TYR A 388 -12.72 20.56 -10.57
C TYR A 388 -13.04 22.03 -10.25
N PRO A 389 -14.18 22.53 -10.75
CA PRO A 389 -14.69 23.82 -10.32
C PRO A 389 -15.09 23.78 -8.84
N SER A 390 -15.04 24.92 -8.15
CA SER A 390 -15.26 25.02 -6.71
C SER A 390 -16.55 24.38 -6.21
N GLN A 391 -17.62 24.42 -7.01
CA GLN A 391 -18.92 23.80 -6.66
C GLN A 391 -18.87 22.28 -6.61
N HIS A 392 -17.97 21.62 -7.38
CA HIS A 392 -17.85 20.16 -7.49
C HIS A 392 -16.56 19.60 -6.88
N LEU A 393 -15.79 20.45 -6.22
CA LEU A 393 -14.46 20.12 -5.73
C LEU A 393 -14.42 18.83 -4.89
N ILE A 394 -15.39 18.63 -4.00
CA ILE A 394 -15.47 17.45 -3.14
C ILE A 394 -16.13 16.27 -3.87
N ALA A 395 -17.09 16.57 -4.75
CA ALA A 395 -17.92 15.55 -5.41
C ALA A 395 -17.36 15.07 -6.75
N GLY A 396 -16.36 15.74 -7.32
CA GLY A 396 -15.92 15.56 -8.71
C GLY A 396 -15.58 14.12 -9.08
N ASP A 397 -14.92 13.40 -8.17
CA ASP A 397 -14.55 11.99 -8.39
C ASP A 397 -15.76 11.05 -8.46
N TYR A 398 -16.86 11.42 -7.82
CA TYR A 398 -18.05 10.58 -7.71
C TYR A 398 -19.14 10.96 -8.73
N LEU A 399 -19.12 12.20 -9.25
CA LEU A 399 -20.15 12.66 -10.17
C LEU A 399 -20.20 11.81 -11.44
N LEU A 400 -21.40 11.30 -11.73
CA LEU A 400 -21.78 10.69 -13.02
C LEU A 400 -23.25 11.07 -13.28
N ASP A 401 -23.50 12.37 -13.31
CA ASP A 401 -24.83 12.95 -13.39
C ASP A 401 -25.16 13.50 -14.78
N LYS A 402 -24.24 13.41 -15.73
CA LYS A 402 -24.43 13.73 -17.15
C LYS A 402 -24.02 12.57 -18.04
N PRO A 403 -24.76 11.47 -18.04
CA PRO A 403 -24.43 10.31 -18.85
C PRO A 403 -24.46 10.66 -20.34
N GLU A 404 -23.41 10.33 -21.07
CA GLU A 404 -23.25 10.61 -22.50
C GLU A 404 -22.86 9.35 -23.25
N VAL A 405 -23.87 8.57 -23.67
CA VAL A 405 -23.66 7.32 -24.42
C VAL A 405 -22.85 7.55 -25.69
N GLN A 406 -23.15 8.62 -26.44
CA GLN A 406 -22.45 8.92 -27.70
C GLN A 406 -20.97 9.23 -27.47
N THR A 407 -20.64 10.00 -26.44
CA THR A 407 -19.25 10.28 -26.07
C THR A 407 -18.52 9.01 -25.70
N THR A 408 -19.18 8.12 -24.93
CA THR A 408 -18.62 6.81 -24.56
C THR A 408 -18.35 5.94 -25.79
N LEU A 409 -19.28 5.89 -26.75
CA LEU A 409 -19.08 5.18 -28.02
C LEU A 409 -17.98 5.81 -28.88
N GLN A 410 -17.88 7.15 -28.90
CA GLN A 410 -16.81 7.84 -29.61
C GLN A 410 -15.42 7.47 -29.05
N MET A 411 -15.29 7.29 -27.72
CA MET A 411 -14.04 6.86 -27.13
C MET A 411 -13.60 5.46 -27.62
N LEU A 412 -14.52 4.58 -28.00
CA LEU A 412 -14.18 3.27 -28.56
C LEU A 412 -13.42 3.38 -29.90
N ASN A 413 -13.56 4.47 -30.66
CA ASN A 413 -12.81 4.66 -31.91
C ASN A 413 -11.30 4.78 -31.69
N TYR A 414 -10.87 5.17 -30.50
CA TYR A 414 -9.43 5.20 -30.15
C TYR A 414 -8.86 3.81 -29.90
N PHE A 415 -9.70 2.79 -29.67
CA PHE A 415 -9.26 1.42 -29.50
C PHE A 415 -9.06 0.76 -30.88
N SER A 416 -8.01 1.14 -31.54
CA SER A 416 -7.65 0.61 -32.86
C SER A 416 -6.21 0.10 -32.87
N PRO A 417 -5.88 -0.92 -33.70
CA PRO A 417 -4.51 -1.44 -33.77
C PRO A 417 -3.46 -0.39 -34.14
N LYS A 418 -3.82 0.62 -34.94
CA LYS A 418 -2.90 1.71 -35.32
C LYS A 418 -2.61 2.65 -34.15
N ASN A 419 -3.54 2.82 -33.23
CA ASN A 419 -3.40 3.67 -32.04
C ASN A 419 -2.85 2.89 -30.82
N MET A 420 -2.52 1.63 -30.99
CA MET A 420 -2.14 0.74 -29.92
C MET A 420 -0.61 0.68 -29.74
N ARG A 421 -0.16 0.59 -28.50
CA ARG A 421 1.20 0.25 -28.11
C ARG A 421 1.14 -1.07 -27.33
N ILE A 422 1.76 -2.13 -27.85
CA ILE A 422 1.84 -3.42 -27.18
C ILE A 422 3.12 -3.49 -26.37
N LYS A 423 3.03 -3.64 -25.06
CA LYS A 423 4.18 -3.89 -24.19
C LYS A 423 4.13 -5.35 -23.75
N VAL A 424 5.15 -6.13 -24.11
CA VAL A 424 5.31 -7.53 -23.71
C VAL A 424 6.45 -7.63 -22.72
N VAL A 425 6.14 -7.92 -21.48
CA VAL A 425 7.12 -8.10 -20.39
C VAL A 425 7.28 -9.60 -20.15
N ASN A 426 8.43 -10.15 -20.56
CA ASN A 426 8.65 -11.59 -20.53
C ASN A 426 10.15 -11.90 -20.42
N PRO A 427 10.58 -12.89 -19.59
CA PRO A 427 11.98 -13.27 -19.43
C PRO A 427 12.66 -13.81 -20.70
N PHE A 428 11.89 -14.17 -21.73
CA PHE A 428 12.40 -14.80 -22.96
C PHE A 428 12.36 -13.89 -24.19
N VAL A 429 12.06 -12.60 -24.04
CA VAL A 429 12.03 -11.66 -25.17
C VAL A 429 13.44 -11.34 -25.69
N LYS A 430 13.55 -11.14 -26.98
CA LYS A 430 14.76 -10.57 -27.59
C LYS A 430 14.74 -9.06 -27.48
N THR A 431 15.88 -8.50 -27.10
CA THR A 431 16.05 -7.06 -26.90
C THR A 431 17.22 -6.53 -27.70
N THR A 432 17.13 -5.28 -28.14
CA THR A 432 18.13 -4.61 -28.98
C THR A 432 18.64 -3.29 -28.35
N HIS A 433 17.97 -2.79 -27.34
CA HIS A 433 18.25 -1.55 -26.66
C HIS A 433 18.35 -1.79 -25.16
N LYS A 434 18.90 -0.81 -24.46
CA LYS A 434 18.97 -0.78 -23.00
C LYS A 434 18.53 0.61 -22.55
N ALA A 435 17.48 0.68 -21.76
CA ALA A 435 16.99 1.95 -21.26
C ALA A 435 18.02 2.60 -20.35
N LYS A 436 18.26 3.89 -20.57
CA LYS A 436 19.15 4.69 -19.75
C LYS A 436 18.64 4.69 -18.30
N TRP A 437 19.49 4.84 -17.34
CA TRP A 437 19.25 4.92 -15.90
C TRP A 437 18.90 3.59 -15.21
N TYR A 438 17.92 2.86 -15.68
CA TYR A 438 17.46 1.60 -15.08
C TYR A 438 18.04 0.36 -15.76
N ASP A 439 18.90 0.52 -16.72
CA ASP A 439 19.57 -0.59 -17.44
C ASP A 439 18.59 -1.68 -17.95
N THR A 440 17.39 -1.28 -18.34
CA THR A 440 16.33 -2.20 -18.74
C THR A 440 16.50 -2.62 -20.19
N PRO A 441 16.78 -3.91 -20.48
CA PRO A 441 16.82 -4.35 -21.86
C PRO A 441 15.43 -4.33 -22.49
N TYR A 442 15.32 -3.75 -23.70
CA TYR A 442 14.06 -3.71 -24.43
C TYR A 442 14.30 -3.70 -25.95
N SER A 443 13.24 -3.90 -26.70
CA SER A 443 13.19 -3.62 -28.13
C SER A 443 11.88 -2.93 -28.48
N VAL A 444 11.89 -2.09 -29.51
CA VAL A 444 10.68 -1.49 -30.07
C VAL A 444 10.71 -1.64 -31.60
N ALA A 445 9.58 -2.05 -32.15
CA ALA A 445 9.41 -2.20 -33.58
C ALA A 445 7.98 -1.86 -34.02
N PRO A 446 7.79 -1.27 -35.20
CA PRO A 446 6.48 -1.13 -35.82
C PRO A 446 5.80 -2.51 -35.99
N ILE A 447 4.49 -2.56 -35.78
CA ILE A 447 3.71 -3.74 -36.06
C ILE A 447 3.43 -3.79 -37.57
N GLU A 448 3.71 -4.93 -38.19
CA GLU A 448 3.49 -5.12 -39.63
C GLU A 448 2.00 -4.94 -40.00
N SER A 449 1.75 -4.32 -41.15
CA SER A 449 0.41 -3.99 -41.61
C SER A 449 -0.50 -5.22 -41.70
N ASN A 450 0.03 -6.39 -42.07
CA ASN A 450 -0.72 -7.63 -42.11
C ASN A 450 -1.14 -8.09 -40.71
N ARG A 451 -0.28 -7.92 -39.73
CA ARG A 451 -0.56 -8.26 -38.34
C ARG A 451 -1.59 -7.30 -37.72
N LEU A 452 -1.51 -5.99 -38.05
CA LEU A 452 -2.55 -5.01 -37.67
C LEU A 452 -3.94 -5.38 -38.22
N LYS A 453 -3.99 -5.84 -39.47
CA LYS A 453 -5.25 -6.34 -40.08
C LYS A 453 -5.72 -7.64 -39.41
N TYR A 454 -4.81 -8.54 -39.08
CA TYR A 454 -5.12 -9.79 -38.41
C TYR A 454 -5.85 -9.55 -37.08
N PHE A 455 -5.45 -8.58 -36.29
CA PHE A 455 -6.11 -8.23 -35.03
C PHE A 455 -7.59 -7.85 -35.19
N LEU A 456 -8.00 -7.34 -36.34
CA LEU A 456 -9.39 -6.95 -36.62
C LEU A 456 -10.22 -8.09 -37.24
N ASN A 457 -9.58 -9.16 -37.72
CA ASN A 457 -10.25 -10.26 -38.41
C ASN A 457 -10.61 -11.43 -37.47
N GLY A 458 -10.62 -11.19 -36.15
CA GLY A 458 -10.96 -12.22 -35.15
C GLY A 458 -12.42 -12.66 -35.23
N ASN A 459 -12.65 -13.98 -35.14
CA ASN A 459 -13.99 -14.57 -35.13
C ASN A 459 -14.41 -15.05 -33.72
N TRP A 460 -14.06 -14.23 -32.68
CA TRP A 460 -14.35 -14.60 -31.30
C TRP A 460 -15.64 -13.97 -30.76
N ARG A 461 -16.27 -13.08 -31.52
CA ARG A 461 -17.42 -12.27 -31.05
C ARG A 461 -18.56 -13.12 -30.48
N SER A 462 -18.92 -14.23 -31.15
CA SER A 462 -19.98 -15.13 -30.67
C SER A 462 -19.68 -15.86 -29.37
N ARG A 463 -18.48 -15.71 -28.84
CA ARG A 463 -18.01 -16.27 -27.54
C ARG A 463 -18.18 -15.31 -26.37
N PHE A 464 -18.59 -14.10 -26.67
CA PHE A 464 -18.69 -13.04 -25.68
C PHE A 464 -20.12 -12.61 -25.41
N THR A 465 -20.38 -12.18 -24.18
CA THR A 465 -21.58 -11.46 -23.79
C THR A 465 -21.17 -10.25 -22.95
N LEU A 466 -21.94 -9.16 -23.06
CA LEU A 466 -21.73 -8.03 -22.18
C LEU A 466 -22.23 -8.34 -20.76
N PRO A 467 -21.65 -7.70 -19.70
CA PRO A 467 -22.04 -7.93 -18.32
C PRO A 467 -23.56 -7.80 -18.10
N GLN A 468 -24.11 -8.62 -17.23
CA GLN A 468 -25.52 -8.52 -16.82
C GLN A 468 -25.68 -7.50 -15.68
N ALA A 469 -26.90 -7.05 -15.44
CA ALA A 469 -27.21 -6.17 -14.33
C ALA A 469 -26.80 -6.76 -12.97
N ASN A 470 -26.26 -5.95 -12.12
CA ASN A 470 -25.73 -6.38 -10.83
C ASN A 470 -26.86 -6.63 -9.81
N LYS A 471 -27.03 -7.89 -9.42
CA LYS A 471 -28.06 -8.34 -8.48
C LYS A 471 -27.78 -7.99 -7.01
N PHE A 472 -26.57 -7.51 -6.71
CA PHE A 472 -26.11 -7.23 -5.36
C PHE A 472 -26.15 -5.73 -5.00
N LEU A 473 -26.69 -4.88 -5.88
CA LEU A 473 -26.84 -3.46 -5.54
C LEU A 473 -27.61 -3.31 -4.23
N PRO A 474 -27.05 -2.61 -3.24
CA PRO A 474 -27.70 -2.48 -1.95
C PRO A 474 -28.96 -1.63 -2.09
N SER A 475 -30.09 -2.13 -1.58
CA SER A 475 -31.26 -1.30 -1.34
C SER A 475 -30.96 -0.39 -0.15
N HIS A 476 -31.27 0.91 -0.28
CA HIS A 476 -31.13 1.84 0.84
C HIS A 476 -31.98 1.36 2.03
N ARG A 477 -31.33 1.14 3.18
CA ARG A 477 -32.00 0.87 4.44
C ARG A 477 -31.54 1.87 5.48
N PRO A 478 -32.45 2.34 6.36
CA PRO A 478 -32.07 3.19 7.47
C PRO A 478 -31.08 2.44 8.38
N GLN A 479 -30.17 3.21 8.98
CA GLN A 479 -29.25 2.68 9.99
C GLN A 479 -30.02 2.05 11.15
N LYS A 480 -29.41 1.05 11.75
CA LYS A 480 -29.94 0.39 12.94
C LYS A 480 -29.77 1.26 14.17
N ALA A 481 -30.71 1.16 15.10
CA ALA A 481 -30.55 1.78 16.40
C ALA A 481 -29.42 1.11 17.18
N VAL A 482 -28.56 1.93 17.76
CA VAL A 482 -27.44 1.44 18.57
C VAL A 482 -27.92 1.13 19.99
N GLU A 483 -27.69 -0.10 20.42
CA GLU A 483 -27.97 -0.54 21.78
C GLU A 483 -26.71 -0.33 22.63
N PRO A 484 -26.75 0.48 23.72
CA PRO A 484 -25.57 0.86 24.51
C PRO A 484 -24.75 -0.33 25.02
N GLN A 485 -25.38 -1.47 25.26
CA GLN A 485 -24.69 -2.67 25.73
C GLN A 485 -23.78 -3.32 24.69
N PHE A 486 -23.91 -2.99 23.40
CA PHE A 486 -23.16 -3.57 22.30
C PHE A 486 -22.16 -2.60 21.65
N THR A 487 -21.91 -1.45 22.22
CA THR A 487 -20.88 -0.51 21.73
C THR A 487 -19.47 -1.08 21.82
N LEU A 488 -19.25 -2.01 22.74
CA LEU A 488 -18.09 -2.92 22.76
C LEU A 488 -18.56 -4.34 22.49
N PRO A 489 -17.78 -5.17 21.79
CA PRO A 489 -18.17 -6.53 21.50
C PRO A 489 -18.45 -7.36 22.76
N LYS A 490 -19.56 -8.08 22.73
CA LYS A 490 -19.90 -9.08 23.74
C LYS A 490 -19.96 -10.46 23.12
N LYS A 491 -19.58 -11.46 23.89
CA LYS A 491 -19.71 -12.85 23.48
C LYS A 491 -21.18 -13.24 23.57
N ILE A 492 -21.81 -13.50 22.43
CA ILE A 492 -23.25 -13.84 22.32
C ILE A 492 -23.48 -15.35 22.19
N LEU A 493 -22.44 -16.09 21.81
CA LEU A 493 -22.49 -17.56 21.76
C LEU A 493 -21.12 -18.09 22.19
N SER A 494 -21.13 -19.11 23.07
CA SER A 494 -19.93 -19.82 23.51
C SER A 494 -20.26 -21.27 23.74
N GLU A 495 -19.79 -22.13 22.86
CA GLU A 495 -19.98 -23.56 22.93
C GLU A 495 -18.67 -24.27 22.63
N ASP A 496 -18.62 -25.59 22.76
CA ASP A 496 -17.42 -26.34 22.43
C ASP A 496 -16.98 -26.13 20.98
N GLY A 497 -15.78 -25.60 20.79
CA GLY A 497 -15.21 -25.28 19.48
C GLY A 497 -15.84 -24.07 18.76
N LEU A 498 -16.64 -23.22 19.44
CA LEU A 498 -17.30 -22.06 18.84
C LEU A 498 -17.45 -20.90 19.81
N ASP A 499 -16.87 -19.77 19.45
CA ASP A 499 -17.05 -18.48 20.14
C ASP A 499 -17.50 -17.40 19.14
N MET A 500 -18.65 -16.76 19.41
CA MET A 500 -19.15 -15.66 18.58
C MET A 500 -19.33 -14.38 19.40
N TRP A 501 -18.77 -13.30 18.86
CA TRP A 501 -18.82 -11.96 19.42
C TRP A 501 -19.71 -11.07 18.56
N TYR A 502 -20.38 -10.13 19.19
CA TYR A 502 -21.19 -9.12 18.51
C TYR A 502 -20.98 -7.74 19.14
N GLY A 503 -20.87 -6.73 18.28
CA GLY A 503 -20.83 -5.32 18.67
C GLY A 503 -21.41 -4.41 17.59
N GLN A 504 -21.87 -3.22 18.02
CA GLN A 504 -22.41 -2.19 17.14
C GLN A 504 -21.48 -0.97 17.04
N ASP A 505 -21.49 -0.33 15.87
CA ASP A 505 -20.81 0.94 15.73
C ASP A 505 -21.65 2.10 16.25
N ASP A 506 -21.09 2.85 17.19
CA ASP A 506 -21.67 4.03 17.81
C ASP A 506 -21.01 5.34 17.34
N LYS A 507 -20.06 5.27 16.41
CA LYS A 507 -19.21 6.40 16.05
C LYS A 507 -19.34 6.86 14.60
N PHE A 508 -19.28 5.93 13.66
CA PHE A 508 -19.19 6.27 12.23
C PHE A 508 -20.54 6.35 11.55
N HIS A 509 -21.56 5.71 12.13
CA HIS A 509 -22.94 5.76 11.65
C HIS A 509 -23.07 5.44 10.16
N GLN A 510 -22.33 4.43 9.68
CA GLN A 510 -22.43 3.95 8.31
C GLN A 510 -23.28 2.68 8.24
N PRO A 511 -24.10 2.49 7.17
CA PRO A 511 -24.90 1.28 6.99
C PRO A 511 -24.04 0.09 6.52
N LYS A 512 -22.85 -0.03 7.12
CA LYS A 512 -21.85 -1.04 6.81
C LYS A 512 -21.53 -1.88 8.04
N GLY A 513 -21.02 -3.07 7.82
CA GLY A 513 -20.54 -3.94 8.89
C GLY A 513 -19.53 -4.95 8.39
N ASP A 514 -18.85 -5.55 9.36
CA ASP A 514 -17.83 -6.58 9.15
C ASP A 514 -18.25 -7.87 9.85
N CYS A 515 -17.93 -9.00 9.24
CA CYS A 515 -17.99 -10.30 9.87
C CYS A 515 -16.64 -10.98 9.71
N PHE A 516 -16.01 -11.32 10.84
CA PHE A 516 -14.74 -12.03 10.91
C PHE A 516 -14.99 -13.44 11.41
N LEU A 517 -14.43 -14.43 10.72
CA LEU A 517 -14.46 -15.84 11.15
C LEU A 517 -13.05 -16.40 11.02
N THR A 518 -12.51 -16.97 12.08
CA THR A 518 -11.24 -17.68 12.03
C THR A 518 -11.44 -19.13 12.40
N PHE A 519 -10.78 -20.01 11.68
CA PHE A 519 -10.79 -21.46 11.83
C PHE A 519 -9.41 -21.89 12.28
N ASP A 520 -9.24 -22.22 13.53
CA ASP A 520 -8.03 -22.86 14.02
C ASP A 520 -8.18 -24.37 13.85
N CYS A 521 -7.37 -24.96 12.97
CA CYS A 521 -7.53 -26.33 12.50
C CYS A 521 -6.43 -27.24 13.08
N GLN A 522 -6.79 -28.34 13.71
CA GLN A 522 -5.83 -29.29 14.30
C GLN A 522 -4.78 -29.79 13.29
N ALA A 523 -5.18 -29.94 12.02
CA ALA A 523 -4.31 -30.48 10.97
C ALA A 523 -3.09 -29.60 10.64
N VAL A 524 -3.05 -28.30 11.02
CA VAL A 524 -1.86 -27.46 10.74
C VAL A 524 -0.60 -27.92 11.48
N ASN A 525 -0.76 -28.69 12.55
CA ASN A 525 0.35 -29.25 13.32
C ASN A 525 1.05 -30.44 12.62
N GLU A 526 0.46 -30.93 11.51
CA GLU A 526 1.11 -31.97 10.68
C GLU A 526 2.28 -31.43 9.82
N GLY A 527 2.55 -30.13 9.86
CA GLY A 527 3.76 -29.52 9.30
C GLY A 527 3.61 -28.91 7.92
N ILE A 528 4.74 -28.76 7.22
CA ILE A 528 4.87 -27.97 5.98
C ILE A 528 3.98 -28.44 4.85
N TYR A 529 3.74 -29.74 4.74
CA TYR A 529 2.94 -30.31 3.65
C TYR A 529 1.49 -29.81 3.73
N VAL A 530 0.85 -29.96 4.89
CA VAL A 530 -0.52 -29.48 5.15
C VAL A 530 -0.58 -27.95 5.05
N THR A 531 0.45 -27.25 5.56
CA THR A 531 0.53 -25.78 5.44
C THR A 531 0.57 -25.32 3.99
N THR A 532 1.35 -26.02 3.13
CA THR A 532 1.46 -25.67 1.71
C THR A 532 0.17 -26.00 0.95
N ALA A 533 -0.38 -27.18 1.20
CA ALA A 533 -1.64 -27.60 0.56
C ALA A 533 -2.82 -26.72 0.99
N LYS A 534 -2.89 -26.31 2.27
CA LYS A 534 -3.85 -25.31 2.77
C LYS A 534 -3.76 -24.00 1.98
N ARG A 535 -2.56 -23.47 1.78
CA ARG A 535 -2.36 -22.23 1.00
C ARG A 535 -2.89 -22.37 -0.43
N LEU A 536 -2.62 -23.51 -1.07
CA LEU A 536 -3.10 -23.76 -2.42
C LEU A 536 -4.62 -23.95 -2.44
N TRP A 537 -5.19 -24.69 -1.50
CA TRP A 537 -6.65 -24.84 -1.37
C TRP A 537 -7.36 -23.50 -1.19
N VAL A 538 -6.87 -22.65 -0.27
CA VAL A 538 -7.42 -21.31 -0.05
C VAL A 538 -7.35 -20.48 -1.34
N ALA A 539 -6.23 -20.54 -2.07
CA ALA A 539 -6.08 -19.82 -3.33
C ALA A 539 -7.04 -20.34 -4.43
N LEU A 540 -7.25 -21.65 -4.50
CA LEU A 540 -8.19 -22.29 -5.44
C LEU A 540 -9.63 -21.91 -5.12
N LEU A 541 -10.01 -21.92 -3.83
CA LEU A 541 -11.34 -21.52 -3.40
C LEU A 541 -11.59 -20.03 -3.70
N ASN A 542 -10.62 -19.15 -3.39
CA ASN A 542 -10.71 -17.72 -3.73
C ASN A 542 -10.94 -17.49 -5.23
N GLU A 543 -10.27 -18.23 -6.10
CA GLU A 543 -10.46 -18.08 -7.54
C GLU A 543 -11.92 -18.38 -7.95
N LYS A 544 -12.52 -19.43 -7.38
CA LYS A 544 -13.94 -19.75 -7.62
C LYS A 544 -14.88 -18.72 -7.00
N LEU A 545 -14.62 -18.32 -5.78
CA LEU A 545 -15.44 -17.34 -5.06
C LEU A 545 -15.40 -15.97 -5.76
N ASN A 546 -14.24 -15.52 -6.19
CA ASN A 546 -14.09 -14.25 -6.92
C ASN A 546 -14.89 -14.27 -8.23
N GLN A 547 -14.87 -15.38 -8.97
CA GLN A 547 -15.67 -15.50 -10.18
C GLN A 547 -17.18 -15.46 -9.88
N LYS A 548 -17.62 -16.21 -8.86
CA LYS A 548 -19.05 -16.33 -8.51
C LYS A 548 -19.62 -15.04 -7.92
N TYR A 549 -18.84 -14.35 -7.09
CA TYR A 549 -19.26 -13.18 -6.31
C TYR A 549 -18.61 -11.88 -6.82
N TYR A 550 -18.13 -11.84 -8.06
CA TYR A 550 -17.53 -10.66 -8.65
C TYR A 550 -18.46 -9.45 -8.59
N GLN A 551 -19.74 -9.64 -8.96
CA GLN A 551 -20.75 -8.58 -8.88
C GLN A 551 -21.03 -8.10 -7.46
N ALA A 552 -20.94 -8.98 -6.45
CA ALA A 552 -21.04 -8.57 -5.04
C ALA A 552 -19.90 -7.62 -4.67
N ASN A 553 -18.67 -7.93 -5.11
CA ASN A 553 -17.51 -7.07 -4.89
C ASN A 553 -17.69 -5.69 -5.54
N LEU A 554 -18.21 -5.63 -6.77
CA LEU A 554 -18.54 -4.34 -7.42
C LEU A 554 -19.60 -3.55 -6.66
N ALA A 555 -20.54 -4.23 -5.99
CA ALA A 555 -21.60 -3.62 -5.18
C ALA A 555 -21.14 -3.22 -3.75
N GLY A 556 -19.83 -3.23 -3.48
CA GLY A 556 -19.28 -2.86 -2.18
C GLY A 556 -19.45 -3.92 -1.09
N MET A 557 -19.69 -5.17 -1.48
CA MET A 557 -19.64 -6.33 -0.58
C MET A 557 -18.39 -7.14 -0.87
N HIS A 558 -17.44 -7.06 0.01
CA HIS A 558 -16.15 -7.72 -0.16
C HIS A 558 -16.06 -8.95 0.74
N PHE A 559 -15.25 -9.91 0.32
CA PHE A 559 -14.81 -11.00 1.17
C PHE A 559 -13.31 -11.21 1.03
N HIS A 560 -12.73 -11.71 2.10
CA HIS A 560 -11.32 -12.06 2.13
C HIS A 560 -11.16 -13.43 2.79
N PHE A 561 -10.79 -14.43 2.01
CA PHE A 561 -10.50 -15.78 2.49
C PHE A 561 -8.99 -15.99 2.43
N TYR A 562 -8.34 -16.18 3.57
CA TYR A 562 -6.88 -16.20 3.66
C TYR A 562 -6.36 -17.24 4.65
N PRO A 563 -5.17 -17.85 4.39
CA PRO A 563 -4.53 -18.77 5.29
C PRO A 563 -3.73 -18.04 6.36
N HIS A 564 -3.73 -18.56 7.59
CA HIS A 564 -2.86 -18.12 8.68
C HIS A 564 -2.16 -19.32 9.35
N GLN A 565 -1.35 -19.07 10.37
CA GLN A 565 -0.58 -20.14 11.02
C GLN A 565 -1.48 -21.24 11.60
N GLY A 566 -2.51 -20.89 12.34
CA GLY A 566 -3.43 -21.82 12.99
C GLY A 566 -4.47 -22.46 12.05
N GLY A 567 -4.63 -21.97 10.80
CA GLY A 567 -5.67 -22.44 9.90
C GLY A 567 -5.98 -21.47 8.78
N PHE A 568 -7.21 -21.01 8.69
CA PHE A 568 -7.65 -20.03 7.69
C PHE A 568 -8.74 -19.11 8.27
N SER A 569 -8.95 -17.98 7.63
CA SER A 569 -9.98 -17.02 8.03
C SER A 569 -10.83 -16.59 6.84
N LEU A 570 -12.08 -16.29 7.12
CA LEU A 570 -13.03 -15.63 6.22
C LEU A 570 -13.43 -14.31 6.86
N GLN A 571 -13.27 -13.23 6.12
CA GLN A 571 -13.79 -11.91 6.48
C GLN A 571 -14.76 -11.47 5.41
N THR A 572 -15.89 -10.88 5.80
CA THR A 572 -16.77 -10.14 4.90
C THR A 572 -16.95 -8.73 5.41
N ASN A 573 -17.07 -7.77 4.50
CA ASN A 573 -17.34 -6.37 4.81
C ASN A 573 -18.20 -5.72 3.72
N GLY A 574 -18.82 -4.59 4.06
CA GLY A 574 -19.65 -3.81 3.16
C GLY A 574 -21.04 -3.49 3.74
N PHE A 575 -22.03 -3.23 2.89
CA PHE A 575 -23.38 -2.88 3.31
C PHE A 575 -24.07 -4.01 4.08
N SER A 576 -24.39 -3.78 5.37
CA SER A 576 -24.93 -4.77 6.31
C SER A 576 -26.19 -5.44 5.79
N ALA A 577 -27.07 -4.68 5.14
CA ALA A 577 -28.33 -5.19 4.61
C ALA A 577 -28.18 -6.36 3.64
N ASN A 578 -27.08 -6.41 2.87
CA ASN A 578 -26.84 -7.43 1.85
C ASN A 578 -25.94 -8.57 2.36
N GLN A 579 -25.26 -8.35 3.50
CA GLN A 579 -24.34 -9.33 4.04
C GLN A 579 -25.01 -10.44 4.84
N LEU A 580 -26.27 -10.27 5.27
CA LEU A 580 -26.96 -11.23 6.16
C LEU A 580 -26.86 -12.68 5.66
N ASN A 581 -27.12 -12.88 4.37
CA ASN A 581 -27.00 -14.20 3.74
C ASN A 581 -25.64 -14.42 3.07
N PHE A 582 -24.85 -13.36 2.88
CA PHE A 582 -23.60 -13.45 2.12
C PHE A 582 -22.55 -14.27 2.88
N CYS A 583 -22.40 -14.03 4.18
CA CYS A 583 -21.49 -14.79 5.03
C CYS A 583 -21.84 -16.28 5.05
N THR A 584 -23.13 -16.60 5.27
CA THR A 584 -23.64 -17.99 5.27
C THR A 584 -23.47 -18.68 3.92
N ASN A 585 -23.70 -17.94 2.82
CA ASN A 585 -23.45 -18.47 1.48
C ASN A 585 -21.97 -18.80 1.26
N LEU A 586 -21.06 -17.96 1.72
CA LEU A 586 -19.62 -18.21 1.61
C LEU A 586 -19.19 -19.43 2.44
N LEU A 587 -19.77 -19.65 3.63
CA LEU A 587 -19.54 -20.86 4.42
C LEU A 587 -20.04 -22.12 3.68
N THR A 588 -21.19 -22.03 3.03
CA THR A 588 -21.71 -23.11 2.18
C THR A 588 -20.74 -23.43 1.05
N GLU A 589 -20.14 -22.43 0.41
CA GLU A 589 -19.13 -22.61 -0.65
C GLU A 589 -17.90 -23.39 -0.17
N ILE A 590 -17.49 -23.23 1.09
CA ILE A 590 -16.38 -24.00 1.68
C ILE A 590 -16.71 -25.51 1.67
N ILE A 591 -17.98 -25.85 1.87
CA ILE A 591 -18.44 -27.26 1.90
C ILE A 591 -18.62 -27.82 0.48
N VAL A 592 -19.32 -27.09 -0.38
CA VAL A 592 -19.76 -27.61 -1.69
C VAL A 592 -18.67 -27.64 -2.73
N ASN A 593 -17.68 -26.75 -2.67
CA ASN A 593 -16.59 -26.72 -3.63
C ASN A 593 -15.55 -27.81 -3.34
N LYS A 594 -15.67 -28.92 -4.04
CA LYS A 594 -14.75 -30.06 -3.93
C LYS A 594 -13.88 -30.23 -5.19
N ASP A 595 -14.38 -29.86 -6.37
CA ASP A 595 -13.65 -29.98 -7.61
C ASP A 595 -12.91 -28.68 -7.95
N PHE A 596 -11.60 -28.75 -8.05
CA PHE A 596 -10.70 -27.68 -8.43
C PHE A 596 -9.91 -27.99 -9.71
N SER A 597 -10.31 -29.00 -10.45
CA SER A 597 -9.58 -29.49 -11.64
C SER A 597 -9.36 -28.42 -12.71
N SER A 598 -10.37 -27.58 -12.94
CA SER A 598 -10.35 -26.54 -13.99
C SER A 598 -9.25 -25.48 -13.79
N ASN A 599 -8.94 -25.10 -12.54
CA ASN A 599 -8.06 -23.98 -12.22
C ASN A 599 -6.77 -24.42 -11.51
N PHE A 600 -6.63 -25.71 -11.20
CA PHE A 600 -5.55 -26.23 -10.38
C PHE A 600 -4.16 -25.88 -10.91
N SER A 601 -3.88 -26.23 -12.16
CA SER A 601 -2.54 -26.00 -12.75
C SER A 601 -2.16 -24.53 -12.77
N GLN A 602 -3.11 -23.66 -13.09
CA GLN A 602 -2.93 -22.22 -13.18
C GLN A 602 -2.66 -21.59 -11.81
N VAL A 603 -3.50 -21.90 -10.82
CA VAL A 603 -3.37 -21.35 -9.46
C VAL A 603 -2.10 -21.88 -8.79
N LYS A 604 -1.81 -23.18 -8.93
CA LYS A 604 -0.56 -23.79 -8.44
C LYS A 604 0.66 -23.11 -9.03
N SER A 605 0.70 -22.88 -10.36
CA SER A 605 1.80 -22.20 -11.03
C SER A 605 1.99 -20.76 -10.50
N ARG A 606 0.89 -20.02 -10.33
CA ARG A 606 0.91 -18.65 -9.76
C ARG A 606 1.45 -18.63 -8.33
N GLN A 607 0.98 -19.55 -7.48
CA GLN A 607 1.46 -19.67 -6.10
C GLN A 607 2.95 -20.02 -6.05
N TYR A 608 3.38 -20.98 -6.85
CA TYR A 608 4.77 -21.35 -6.99
C TYR A 608 5.66 -20.19 -7.45
N GLN A 609 5.23 -19.43 -8.47
CA GLN A 609 5.95 -18.26 -8.95
C GLN A 609 6.06 -17.17 -7.87
N GLY A 610 4.99 -16.94 -7.11
CA GLY A 610 5.00 -16.01 -5.98
C GLY A 610 6.05 -16.38 -4.92
N LEU A 611 6.08 -17.64 -4.52
CA LEU A 611 7.07 -18.18 -3.58
C LEU A 611 8.50 -18.09 -4.12
N SER A 612 8.69 -18.40 -5.41
CA SER A 612 10.00 -18.32 -6.07
C SER A 612 10.47 -16.87 -6.22
N ASN A 613 9.59 -15.93 -6.55
CA ASN A 613 9.91 -14.51 -6.66
C ASN A 613 10.25 -13.88 -5.29
N ALA A 614 9.76 -14.43 -4.19
CA ALA A 614 10.15 -13.99 -2.85
C ALA A 614 11.65 -14.15 -2.59
N LEU A 615 12.32 -15.10 -3.28
CA LEU A 615 13.77 -15.29 -3.22
C LEU A 615 14.56 -14.18 -3.92
N LEU A 616 13.92 -13.38 -4.77
CA LEU A 616 14.51 -12.22 -5.47
C LEU A 616 14.32 -10.90 -4.71
N ASN A 617 13.69 -10.94 -3.54
CA ASN A 617 13.51 -9.76 -2.70
C ASN A 617 14.87 -9.24 -2.20
N LYS A 618 14.89 -7.95 -1.80
CA LYS A 618 16.07 -7.31 -1.20
C LYS A 618 16.60 -8.10 -0.01
N PRO A 619 17.91 -8.07 0.25
CA PRO A 619 18.52 -8.80 1.36
C PRO A 619 17.81 -8.60 2.68
N ILE A 620 17.51 -7.36 3.05
CA ILE A 620 16.84 -7.06 4.32
C ILE A 620 15.48 -7.75 4.46
N ASN A 621 14.66 -7.77 3.39
CA ASN A 621 13.34 -8.41 3.42
C ASN A 621 13.46 -9.93 3.54
N ARG A 622 14.50 -10.52 2.94
CA ARG A 622 14.79 -11.94 3.08
C ARG A 622 15.24 -12.29 4.48
N ILE A 623 16.04 -11.43 5.10
CA ILE A 623 16.50 -11.62 6.48
C ILE A 623 15.29 -11.56 7.44
N PHE A 624 14.41 -10.58 7.31
CA PHE A 624 13.19 -10.52 8.14
C PHE A 624 12.27 -11.72 7.93
N SER A 625 12.12 -12.18 6.68
CA SER A 625 11.36 -13.40 6.39
C SER A 625 11.98 -14.63 7.07
N LYS A 626 13.31 -14.75 7.06
CA LYS A 626 14.02 -15.86 7.75
C LYS A 626 13.94 -15.73 9.26
N LEU A 627 14.04 -14.52 9.81
CA LEU A 627 13.84 -14.28 11.25
C LEU A 627 12.45 -14.73 11.68
N SER A 628 11.40 -14.37 10.92
CA SER A 628 10.04 -14.81 11.20
C SER A 628 9.89 -16.34 11.15
N VAL A 629 10.55 -17.02 10.19
CA VAL A 629 10.55 -18.48 10.10
C VAL A 629 11.24 -19.10 11.31
N LEU A 630 12.34 -18.50 11.75
CA LEU A 630 13.14 -19.00 12.88
C LEU A 630 12.39 -18.84 14.20
N MET A 631 11.69 -17.71 14.37
CA MET A 631 11.01 -17.40 15.63
C MET A 631 9.64 -18.07 15.78
N GLN A 632 8.94 -18.40 14.71
CA GLN A 632 7.55 -18.88 14.77
C GLN A 632 7.46 -20.36 14.39
N GLN A 633 6.86 -21.15 15.26
CA GLN A 633 6.77 -22.62 15.15
C GLN A 633 6.14 -23.09 13.83
N GLN A 634 4.97 -22.56 13.47
CA GLN A 634 4.22 -22.99 12.28
C GLN A 634 4.57 -22.20 11.01
N ASN A 635 5.64 -21.39 11.02
CA ASN A 635 6.07 -20.63 9.85
C ASN A 635 7.16 -21.39 9.07
N HIS A 636 7.11 -21.35 7.74
CA HIS A 636 8.03 -22.07 6.85
C HIS A 636 8.63 -21.13 5.80
N ALA A 637 9.84 -21.44 5.37
CA ALA A 637 10.53 -20.62 4.38
C ALA A 637 9.86 -20.69 3.00
N PRO A 638 9.81 -19.56 2.25
CA PRO A 638 9.24 -19.56 0.90
C PRO A 638 9.87 -20.62 -0.04
N SER A 639 11.17 -20.90 0.11
CA SER A 639 11.86 -21.96 -0.67
C SER A 639 11.33 -23.36 -0.34
N GLU A 640 11.10 -23.66 0.93
CA GLU A 640 10.59 -24.96 1.37
C GLU A 640 9.13 -25.13 0.89
N LEU A 641 8.31 -24.08 1.07
CA LEU A 641 6.94 -24.08 0.56
C LEU A 641 6.88 -24.24 -0.97
N ALA A 642 7.81 -23.61 -1.72
CA ALA A 642 7.90 -23.76 -3.16
C ALA A 642 8.23 -25.21 -3.58
N ASN A 643 9.16 -25.86 -2.88
CA ASN A 643 9.53 -27.25 -3.17
C ASN A 643 8.35 -28.21 -2.95
N VAL A 644 7.61 -28.05 -1.85
CA VAL A 644 6.40 -28.84 -1.61
C VAL A 644 5.32 -28.51 -2.65
N MET A 645 5.12 -27.22 -2.95
CA MET A 645 4.10 -26.76 -3.90
C MET A 645 4.24 -27.43 -5.29
N GLN A 646 5.47 -27.67 -5.75
CA GLN A 646 5.70 -28.30 -7.06
C GLN A 646 5.12 -29.72 -7.15
N ASN A 647 5.08 -30.43 -6.05
CA ASN A 647 4.68 -31.85 -6.01
C ASN A 647 3.22 -32.09 -5.60
N LEU A 648 2.50 -31.03 -5.16
CA LEU A 648 1.11 -31.17 -4.75
C LEU A 648 0.21 -31.58 -5.93
N THR A 649 -0.71 -32.49 -5.67
CA THR A 649 -1.74 -32.99 -6.60
C THR A 649 -3.13 -32.52 -6.19
N LEU A 650 -4.14 -32.75 -7.00
CA LEU A 650 -5.54 -32.51 -6.66
C LEU A 650 -6.01 -33.36 -5.48
N ASP A 651 -5.54 -34.62 -5.42
CA ASP A 651 -5.88 -35.54 -4.33
C ASP A 651 -5.33 -35.03 -2.99
N ASP A 652 -4.13 -34.44 -3.01
CA ASP A 652 -3.53 -33.82 -1.83
C ASP A 652 -4.35 -32.63 -1.31
N ILE A 653 -4.90 -31.84 -2.23
CA ILE A 653 -5.77 -30.71 -1.90
C ILE A 653 -7.09 -31.22 -1.30
N ALA A 654 -7.69 -32.24 -1.90
CA ALA A 654 -8.90 -32.85 -1.41
C ALA A 654 -8.69 -33.45 0.01
N ALA A 655 -7.64 -34.23 0.18
CA ALA A 655 -7.29 -34.81 1.48
C ALA A 655 -6.99 -33.75 2.55
N THR A 656 -6.25 -32.70 2.18
CA THR A 656 -5.93 -31.59 3.11
C THR A 656 -7.17 -30.82 3.51
N ARG A 657 -8.06 -30.53 2.57
CA ARG A 657 -9.35 -29.89 2.85
C ARG A 657 -10.15 -30.70 3.87
N GLU A 658 -10.32 -32.02 3.66
CA GLU A 658 -11.04 -32.88 4.59
C GLU A 658 -10.38 -32.88 5.98
N LYS A 659 -9.05 -32.93 6.06
CA LYS A 659 -8.32 -32.83 7.34
C LYS A 659 -8.54 -31.49 8.04
N LEU A 660 -8.46 -30.36 7.31
CA LEU A 660 -8.66 -29.02 7.88
C LEU A 660 -10.07 -28.84 8.43
N LEU A 661 -11.07 -29.39 7.74
CA LEU A 661 -12.45 -29.32 8.14
C LEU A 661 -12.85 -30.41 9.15
N SER A 662 -12.03 -31.43 9.36
CA SER A 662 -12.39 -32.54 10.27
C SER A 662 -12.53 -32.09 11.73
N GLN A 663 -11.62 -31.23 12.20
CA GLN A 663 -11.60 -30.70 13.56
C GLN A 663 -11.05 -29.29 13.58
N PHE A 664 -11.85 -28.35 14.03
CA PHE A 664 -11.44 -26.95 14.18
C PHE A 664 -12.16 -26.24 15.32
N HIS A 665 -11.53 -25.19 15.84
CA HIS A 665 -12.16 -24.16 16.66
C HIS A 665 -12.53 -22.98 15.78
N LEU A 666 -13.75 -22.47 15.90
CA LEU A 666 -14.23 -21.30 15.18
C LEU A 666 -14.43 -20.14 16.14
N GLU A 667 -13.78 -19.02 15.90
CA GLU A 667 -14.05 -17.77 16.61
C GLU A 667 -14.47 -16.71 15.60
N GLY A 668 -15.52 -15.94 15.93
CA GLY A 668 -16.04 -14.92 15.04
C GLY A 668 -16.45 -13.64 15.74
N LEU A 669 -16.44 -12.54 14.99
CA LEU A 669 -16.93 -11.22 15.38
C LEU A 669 -17.85 -10.69 14.30
N ILE A 670 -19.03 -10.25 14.69
CA ILE A 670 -19.97 -9.46 13.89
C ILE A 670 -19.94 -8.03 14.45
N PHE A 671 -19.55 -7.05 13.67
CA PHE A 671 -19.41 -5.68 14.13
C PHE A 671 -19.91 -4.66 13.09
N GLY A 672 -20.62 -3.61 13.54
CA GLY A 672 -21.06 -2.50 12.68
C GLY A 672 -22.57 -2.26 12.75
N ASP A 673 -23.21 -1.96 11.60
CA ASP A 673 -24.64 -1.65 11.49
C ASP A 673 -25.50 -2.92 11.41
N TRP A 674 -25.49 -3.69 12.46
CA TRP A 674 -26.29 -4.93 12.61
C TRP A 674 -27.29 -4.81 13.75
N ALA A 675 -28.50 -5.31 13.60
CA ALA A 675 -29.36 -5.52 14.75
C ALA A 675 -28.90 -6.77 15.54
N ALA A 676 -29.18 -6.82 16.83
CA ALA A 676 -28.86 -8.00 17.63
C ALA A 676 -29.51 -9.27 17.07
N GLU A 677 -30.75 -9.18 16.59
CA GLU A 677 -31.46 -10.29 15.94
C GLU A 677 -30.72 -10.82 14.69
N ASP A 678 -30.16 -9.92 13.86
CA ASP A 678 -29.36 -10.29 12.68
C ASP A 678 -28.12 -11.05 13.12
N ALA A 679 -27.42 -10.57 14.15
CA ALA A 679 -26.22 -11.20 14.70
C ALA A 679 -26.50 -12.58 15.31
N TYR A 680 -27.61 -12.74 16.04
CA TYR A 680 -28.04 -14.05 16.56
C TYR A 680 -28.39 -15.02 15.43
N LYS A 681 -29.03 -14.54 14.37
CA LYS A 681 -29.34 -15.37 13.19
C LYS A 681 -28.08 -15.84 12.48
N ILE A 682 -27.15 -14.94 12.18
CA ILE A 682 -25.85 -15.29 11.56
C ILE A 682 -25.10 -16.29 12.45
N SER A 683 -25.12 -16.06 13.77
CA SER A 683 -24.43 -16.95 14.72
C SER A 683 -25.08 -18.33 14.79
N ALA A 684 -26.41 -18.43 14.63
CA ALA A 684 -27.10 -19.70 14.53
C ALA A 684 -26.73 -20.49 13.26
N ASP A 685 -26.69 -19.82 12.12
CA ASP A 685 -26.26 -20.43 10.85
C ASP A 685 -24.78 -20.89 10.93
N ILE A 686 -23.91 -20.11 11.56
CA ILE A 686 -22.51 -20.49 11.81
C ILE A 686 -22.41 -21.68 12.75
N LYS A 687 -23.28 -21.76 13.78
CA LYS A 687 -23.38 -22.90 14.67
C LYS A 687 -23.78 -24.16 13.91
N GLU A 688 -24.80 -24.10 13.06
CA GLU A 688 -25.21 -25.25 12.23
C GLU A 688 -24.06 -25.72 11.34
N PHE A 689 -23.35 -24.79 10.68
CA PHE A 689 -22.16 -25.12 9.93
C PHE A 689 -21.11 -25.81 10.80
N ARG A 690 -20.81 -25.27 11.99
CA ARG A 690 -19.81 -25.79 12.90
C ARG A 690 -20.15 -27.21 13.38
N MET A 691 -21.43 -27.52 13.64
CA MET A 691 -21.91 -28.82 14.13
C MET A 691 -21.71 -29.97 13.11
N MET A 692 -21.42 -29.67 11.85
CA MET A 692 -21.13 -30.70 10.82
C MET A 692 -19.74 -31.33 10.99
N PHE A 693 -18.89 -30.77 11.88
CA PHE A 693 -17.47 -31.13 11.99
C PHE A 693 -17.07 -31.40 13.45
N GLY A 694 -15.89 -31.97 13.65
CA GLY A 694 -15.33 -32.19 14.99
C GLY A 694 -14.77 -30.91 15.61
N THR A 695 -14.52 -30.90 16.92
CA THR A 695 -13.94 -29.78 17.69
C THR A 695 -12.47 -29.99 18.00
N CYS A 696 -11.72 -28.92 18.15
CA CYS A 696 -10.42 -28.88 18.79
C CYS A 696 -10.26 -27.58 19.60
N ASP A 697 -9.24 -27.53 20.43
CA ASP A 697 -8.82 -26.30 21.08
C ASP A 697 -8.21 -25.30 20.10
N LYS A 698 -8.12 -24.03 20.51
CA LYS A 698 -7.38 -23.01 19.76
C LYS A 698 -5.93 -23.43 19.59
N ILE A 699 -5.41 -23.26 18.39
CA ILE A 699 -4.03 -23.65 18.08
C ILE A 699 -3.05 -22.68 18.75
N HIS A 700 -2.20 -23.23 19.59
CA HIS A 700 -1.08 -22.48 20.17
C HIS A 700 -0.07 -22.08 19.09
N ARG A 701 0.31 -20.80 19.05
CA ARG A 701 1.25 -20.23 18.09
C ARG A 701 2.57 -19.96 18.78
N GLY A 702 3.38 -21.03 18.92
CA GLY A 702 4.63 -20.98 19.67
C GLY A 702 5.67 -20.01 19.07
N VAL A 703 6.37 -19.31 19.96
CA VAL A 703 7.54 -18.48 19.65
C VAL A 703 8.77 -19.15 20.22
N ALA A 704 9.81 -19.33 19.40
CA ALA A 704 11.06 -19.94 19.87
C ALA A 704 11.67 -19.12 21.00
N ASP A 705 12.00 -19.78 22.11
CA ASP A 705 12.69 -19.14 23.24
C ASP A 705 14.21 -19.11 22.99
N ILE A 706 14.73 -17.91 22.71
CA ILE A 706 16.17 -17.68 22.49
C ILE A 706 16.87 -16.96 23.64
N ARG A 707 16.20 -16.84 24.81
CA ARG A 707 16.68 -16.03 25.96
C ARG A 707 17.77 -16.71 26.77
N HIS A 708 18.03 -18.00 26.57
CA HIS A 708 18.95 -18.80 27.37
C HIS A 708 20.41 -18.61 26.94
N ASN A 709 20.94 -17.40 27.06
CA ASN A 709 22.37 -17.05 27.11
C ASN A 709 23.24 -17.32 25.88
N LYS A 710 22.70 -17.73 24.74
CA LYS A 710 23.47 -17.90 23.53
C LYS A 710 23.07 -16.91 22.47
N ILE A 711 24.04 -16.21 21.91
CA ILE A 711 23.84 -15.44 20.69
C ILE A 711 23.71 -16.45 19.56
N ILE A 712 22.57 -16.50 18.94
CA ILE A 712 22.37 -17.31 17.73
C ILE A 712 22.65 -16.50 16.48
N SER A 713 23.20 -17.11 15.46
CA SER A 713 23.41 -16.46 14.18
C SER A 713 23.00 -17.35 13.01
N TYR A 714 22.50 -16.69 11.96
CA TYR A 714 22.09 -17.37 10.74
C TYR A 714 22.49 -16.57 9.50
N GLN A 715 23.22 -17.21 8.59
CA GLN A 715 23.58 -16.64 7.32
C GLN A 715 22.44 -16.85 6.31
N VAL A 716 21.91 -15.76 5.75
CA VAL A 716 20.87 -15.80 4.72
C VAL A 716 21.52 -15.72 3.35
N GLU A 717 21.38 -16.76 2.56
CA GLU A 717 21.83 -16.76 1.17
C GLU A 717 21.01 -15.76 0.35
N CYS A 718 21.69 -14.89 -0.37
CA CYS A 718 21.08 -13.89 -1.23
C CYS A 718 21.97 -13.60 -2.44
N LEU A 719 21.38 -13.54 -3.62
CA LEU A 719 22.11 -13.22 -4.87
C LEU A 719 22.45 -11.73 -5.00
N HIS A 720 22.03 -10.91 -4.06
CA HIS A 720 22.29 -9.47 -4.06
C HIS A 720 23.73 -9.19 -3.61
N LYS A 721 24.34 -8.16 -4.22
CA LYS A 721 25.72 -7.78 -3.90
C LYS A 721 25.88 -7.10 -2.54
N ASP A 722 24.85 -6.41 -2.07
CA ASP A 722 24.93 -5.62 -0.85
C ASP A 722 24.77 -6.50 0.37
N PRO A 723 25.66 -6.39 1.34
CA PRO A 723 25.48 -6.95 2.67
C PRO A 723 24.27 -6.35 3.38
N ALA A 724 23.65 -7.17 4.22
CA ALA A 724 22.60 -6.71 5.10
C ALA A 724 22.63 -7.47 6.43
N VAL A 725 22.23 -6.81 7.49
CA VAL A 725 22.24 -7.34 8.86
C VAL A 725 20.94 -6.97 9.54
N VAL A 726 20.38 -7.90 10.32
CA VAL A 726 19.36 -7.67 11.33
C VAL A 726 19.84 -8.27 12.64
N ILE A 727 19.88 -7.47 13.69
CA ILE A 727 20.09 -7.93 15.07
C ILE A 727 18.76 -7.81 15.79
N TYR A 728 18.22 -8.92 16.26
CA TYR A 728 16.96 -8.99 16.97
C TYR A 728 17.18 -9.39 18.42
N PHE A 729 16.57 -8.62 19.33
CA PHE A 729 16.55 -8.92 20.75
C PHE A 729 15.15 -9.32 21.18
N GLN A 730 15.01 -10.57 21.66
CA GLN A 730 13.79 -11.06 22.29
C GLN A 730 13.73 -10.60 23.73
N ALA A 731 12.63 -9.96 24.13
CA ALA A 731 12.47 -9.45 25.48
C ALA A 731 12.34 -10.56 26.54
N PRO A 732 12.53 -10.24 27.84
CA PRO A 732 12.51 -11.25 28.93
C PRO A 732 11.18 -12.00 29.06
N ASP A 733 10.05 -11.33 28.87
CA ASP A 733 8.71 -11.88 28.90
C ASP A 733 7.68 -11.02 28.16
N ALA A 734 6.45 -11.51 28.07
CA ALA A 734 5.33 -10.81 27.42
C ALA A 734 4.43 -10.04 28.41
N SER A 735 4.95 -9.64 29.56
CA SER A 735 4.21 -8.76 30.50
C SER A 735 3.96 -7.39 29.90
N LEU A 736 2.87 -6.74 30.27
CA LEU A 736 2.56 -5.38 29.84
C LEU A 736 3.73 -4.42 30.09
N LYS A 737 4.44 -4.60 31.20
CA LYS A 737 5.60 -3.78 31.55
C LYS A 737 6.75 -3.97 30.57
N ASN A 738 7.11 -5.21 30.21
CA ASN A 738 8.16 -5.48 29.25
C ASN A 738 7.77 -5.09 27.83
N ILE A 739 6.50 -5.21 27.46
CA ILE A 739 5.99 -4.67 26.20
C ILE A 739 6.16 -3.14 26.16
N ALA A 740 5.72 -2.44 27.22
CA ALA A 740 5.87 -0.98 27.33
C ALA A 740 7.34 -0.54 27.28
N LEU A 741 8.21 -1.20 28.05
CA LEU A 741 9.64 -0.93 28.03
C LEU A 741 10.28 -1.17 26.66
N THR A 742 9.86 -2.24 25.94
CA THR A 742 10.38 -2.50 24.58
C THR A 742 9.96 -1.42 23.59
N ILE A 743 8.71 -0.97 23.64
CA ILE A 743 8.19 0.11 22.78
C ILE A 743 8.92 1.43 23.10
N LEU A 744 9.07 1.77 24.38
CA LEU A 744 9.76 2.99 24.81
C LEU A 744 11.25 2.96 24.47
N ALA A 745 11.91 1.79 24.59
CA ALA A 745 13.30 1.60 24.20
C ALA A 745 13.49 1.81 22.69
N GLU A 746 12.60 1.25 21.88
CA GLU A 746 12.65 1.45 20.43
C GLU A 746 12.50 2.93 20.05
N GLN A 747 11.50 3.59 20.60
CA GLN A 747 11.25 5.01 20.34
C GLN A 747 12.42 5.92 20.79
N LEU A 748 13.07 5.57 21.89
CA LEU A 748 14.25 6.31 22.38
C LEU A 748 15.46 6.13 21.46
N LEU A 749 15.62 4.93 20.89
CA LEU A 749 16.79 4.56 20.11
C LEU A 749 16.65 4.88 18.61
N ALA A 750 15.44 4.94 18.07
CA ALA A 750 15.17 5.02 16.63
C ALA A 750 15.85 6.22 15.95
N ALA A 751 15.62 7.44 16.46
CA ALA A 751 16.19 8.65 15.88
C ALA A 751 17.72 8.72 16.06
N PRO A 752 18.31 8.47 17.24
CA PRO A 752 19.76 8.41 17.39
C PRO A 752 20.44 7.36 16.51
N PHE A 753 19.85 6.16 16.41
CA PHE A 753 20.35 5.08 15.55
C PHE A 753 20.41 5.50 14.09
N PHE A 754 19.30 6.06 13.59
CA PHE A 754 19.22 6.54 12.23
C PHE A 754 20.22 7.67 11.96
N ASN A 755 20.26 8.68 12.82
CA ASN A 755 21.13 9.85 12.65
C ASN A 755 22.61 9.44 12.66
N GLN A 756 23.03 8.68 13.67
CA GLN A 756 24.43 8.29 13.77
C GLN A 756 24.90 7.34 12.67
N LEU A 757 24.10 6.29 12.36
CA LEU A 757 24.58 5.26 11.43
C LEU A 757 24.26 5.53 9.96
N ARG A 758 23.14 6.23 9.69
CA ARG A 758 22.80 6.61 8.31
C ARG A 758 23.33 7.99 7.93
N THR A 759 23.08 9.00 8.76
CA THR A 759 23.34 10.39 8.39
C THR A 759 24.81 10.77 8.58
N GLU A 760 25.38 10.45 9.75
CA GLU A 760 26.76 10.82 10.09
C GLU A 760 27.78 9.83 9.53
N GLN A 761 27.61 8.54 9.81
CA GLN A 761 28.55 7.50 9.38
C GLN A 761 28.30 6.98 7.96
N GLN A 762 27.13 7.24 7.38
CA GLN A 762 26.72 6.82 6.03
C GLN A 762 26.91 5.31 5.77
N LEU A 763 26.61 4.47 6.76
CA LEU A 763 26.88 3.04 6.68
C LEU A 763 26.00 2.31 5.68
N GLY A 764 24.84 2.84 5.34
CA GLY A 764 23.93 2.20 4.40
C GLY A 764 22.72 3.05 4.03
N TYR A 765 22.02 2.65 3.00
CA TYR A 765 20.81 3.34 2.52
C TYR A 765 19.52 2.85 3.19
N LEU A 766 19.53 1.66 3.80
CA LEU A 766 18.48 1.16 4.68
C LEU A 766 19.07 0.98 6.07
N VAL A 767 18.70 1.83 6.98
CA VAL A 767 19.13 1.81 8.39
C VAL A 767 17.92 2.11 9.23
N GLY A 768 17.69 1.35 10.28
CA GLY A 768 16.55 1.60 11.18
C GLY A 768 16.45 0.61 12.32
N SER A 769 15.56 0.90 13.24
CA SER A 769 15.12 0.01 14.30
C SER A 769 13.62 -0.25 14.18
N GLY A 770 13.10 -1.19 14.97
CA GLY A 770 11.66 -1.44 15.02
C GLY A 770 11.27 -2.32 16.20
N TYR A 771 10.08 -2.07 16.74
CA TYR A 771 9.40 -2.99 17.63
C TYR A 771 8.86 -4.17 16.81
N ILE A 772 9.36 -5.38 17.08
CA ILE A 772 9.09 -6.60 16.29
C ILE A 772 8.56 -7.71 17.20
N PRO A 773 7.27 -7.69 17.54
CA PRO A 773 6.67 -8.76 18.32
C PRO A 773 6.43 -10.01 17.47
N TYR A 774 6.63 -11.18 18.03
CA TYR A 774 6.20 -12.45 17.47
C TYR A 774 5.13 -13.07 18.37
N ASN A 775 3.93 -13.30 17.84
CA ASN A 775 2.80 -13.86 18.58
C ASN A 775 2.66 -13.26 20.00
N GLN A 776 2.63 -11.92 20.09
CA GLN A 776 2.56 -11.09 21.30
C GLN A 776 3.84 -11.04 22.16
N HIS A 777 4.82 -11.88 21.96
CA HIS A 777 6.08 -11.79 22.68
C HIS A 777 6.91 -10.62 22.12
N PRO A 778 7.29 -9.62 22.95
CA PRO A 778 7.94 -8.40 22.46
C PRO A 778 9.38 -8.65 22.05
N GLY A 779 9.86 -7.83 21.13
CA GLY A 779 11.23 -7.78 20.70
C GLY A 779 11.57 -6.50 19.95
N ILE A 780 12.85 -6.21 19.86
CA ILE A 780 13.37 -5.04 19.14
C ILE A 780 14.42 -5.49 18.12
N GLY A 781 14.34 -4.93 16.92
CA GLY A 781 15.26 -5.22 15.83
C GLY A 781 16.01 -3.99 15.37
N PHE A 782 17.30 -4.14 15.06
CA PHE A 782 18.15 -3.13 14.43
C PHE A 782 18.63 -3.67 13.11
N TYR A 783 18.58 -2.87 12.05
CA TYR A 783 18.91 -3.34 10.72
C TYR A 783 19.67 -2.33 9.89
N ILE A 784 20.61 -2.84 9.08
CA ILE A 784 21.38 -2.06 8.12
C ILE A 784 21.54 -2.86 6.82
N GLN A 785 21.32 -2.23 5.67
CA GLN A 785 21.74 -2.73 4.36
C GLN A 785 22.68 -1.71 3.71
N SER A 786 23.86 -2.17 3.31
CA SER A 786 24.96 -1.32 2.86
C SER A 786 25.50 -1.75 1.50
N PRO A 787 25.81 -0.83 0.58
CA PRO A 787 26.52 -1.16 -0.65
C PRO A 787 28.05 -1.27 -0.46
N HIS A 788 28.59 -0.77 0.66
CA HIS A 788 30.02 -0.57 0.84
C HIS A 788 30.66 -1.35 1.98
N HIS A 789 29.91 -1.61 3.06
CA HIS A 789 30.47 -2.18 4.29
C HIS A 789 30.12 -3.66 4.45
N PRO A 790 31.08 -4.53 4.83
CA PRO A 790 30.81 -5.93 5.07
C PRO A 790 29.92 -6.16 6.29
N ALA A 791 29.18 -7.27 6.32
CA ALA A 791 28.20 -7.58 7.37
C ALA A 791 28.84 -7.57 8.78
N GLU A 792 30.07 -8.05 8.94
CA GLU A 792 30.79 -8.01 10.22
C GLU A 792 30.99 -6.59 10.76
N TYR A 793 31.33 -5.64 9.88
CA TYR A 793 31.47 -4.24 10.27
C TYR A 793 30.13 -3.66 10.71
N LEU A 794 29.06 -3.96 9.98
CA LEU A 794 27.71 -3.49 10.32
C LEU A 794 27.22 -4.04 11.67
N ILE A 795 27.48 -5.32 11.96
CA ILE A 795 27.17 -5.94 13.26
C ILE A 795 27.92 -5.19 14.38
N LYS A 796 29.23 -4.97 14.21
CA LYS A 796 30.03 -4.22 15.18
C LYS A 796 29.52 -2.79 15.38
N ALA A 797 29.14 -2.12 14.30
CA ALA A 797 28.62 -0.75 14.38
C ALA A 797 27.31 -0.68 15.17
N ILE A 798 26.39 -1.65 14.99
CA ILE A 798 25.15 -1.72 15.77
C ILE A 798 25.46 -1.94 17.26
N HIS A 799 26.32 -2.89 17.59
CA HIS A 799 26.70 -3.16 18.99
C HIS A 799 27.42 -1.97 19.64
N LEU A 800 28.31 -1.31 18.91
CA LEU A 800 29.02 -0.13 19.39
C LEU A 800 28.05 1.03 19.66
N PHE A 801 27.11 1.26 18.76
CA PHE A 801 26.04 2.24 18.96
C PHE A 801 25.27 1.95 20.25
N LEU A 802 24.84 0.71 20.47
CA LEU A 802 24.09 0.32 21.67
C LEU A 802 24.90 0.54 22.96
N GLN A 803 26.20 0.30 22.94
CA GLN A 803 27.09 0.58 24.07
C GLN A 803 27.23 2.09 24.33
N GLN A 804 27.46 2.87 23.27
CA GLN A 804 27.61 4.33 23.38
C GLN A 804 26.36 5.01 23.89
N ILE A 805 25.17 4.52 23.50
CA ILE A 805 23.90 5.05 24.01
C ILE A 805 23.78 4.87 25.52
N ILE A 806 24.18 3.72 26.05
CA ILE A 806 24.14 3.48 27.51
C ILE A 806 25.08 4.42 28.25
N GLU A 807 26.30 4.57 27.75
CA GLU A 807 27.30 5.49 28.35
C GLU A 807 26.78 6.93 28.40
N ASN A 808 25.98 7.34 27.40
CA ASN A 808 25.47 8.68 27.25
C ASN A 808 23.97 8.82 27.53
N ILE A 809 23.33 7.82 28.14
CA ILE A 809 21.87 7.74 28.25
C ILE A 809 21.24 8.96 28.93
N ASN A 810 21.96 9.57 29.91
CA ASN A 810 21.46 10.71 30.64
C ASN A 810 21.22 11.96 29.77
N GLN A 811 21.88 12.07 28.62
CA GLN A 811 21.58 13.18 27.70
C GLN A 811 20.16 13.16 27.13
N TYR A 812 19.51 11.99 27.08
CA TYR A 812 18.14 11.84 26.60
C TYR A 812 17.08 12.04 27.69
N ARG A 813 17.48 12.24 28.95
CA ARG A 813 16.55 12.40 30.08
C ARG A 813 15.58 13.53 29.87
N HIS A 814 16.01 14.63 29.28
CA HIS A 814 15.16 15.80 29.01
C HIS A 814 14.06 15.55 28.00
N LEU A 815 14.19 14.53 27.13
CA LEU A 815 13.20 14.13 26.13
C LEU A 815 12.20 13.10 26.67
N TRP A 816 12.45 12.51 27.84
CA TRP A 816 11.73 11.35 28.34
C TRP A 816 10.22 11.56 28.43
N ASP A 817 9.79 12.66 29.04
CA ASP A 817 8.36 12.95 29.21
C ASP A 817 7.68 13.23 27.87
N THR A 818 8.36 13.89 26.96
CA THR A 818 7.87 14.14 25.60
C THR A 818 7.71 12.84 24.82
N LEU A 819 8.69 11.96 24.91
CA LEU A 819 8.68 10.65 24.27
C LEU A 819 7.51 9.79 24.80
N LYS A 820 7.35 9.69 26.13
CA LYS A 820 6.21 8.97 26.75
C LYS A 820 4.88 9.52 26.26
N LYS A 821 4.70 10.84 26.25
CA LYS A 821 3.49 11.50 25.75
C LYS A 821 3.23 11.16 24.27
N GLY A 822 4.28 11.12 23.44
CA GLY A 822 4.18 10.73 22.04
C GLY A 822 3.65 9.30 21.85
N VAL A 823 4.25 8.33 22.55
CA VAL A 823 3.82 6.93 22.53
C VAL A 823 2.39 6.76 23.04
N MET A 824 2.04 7.45 24.13
CA MET A 824 0.68 7.40 24.68
C MET A 824 -0.36 7.96 23.70
N LYS A 825 -0.07 9.10 23.04
CA LYS A 825 -0.94 9.66 22.00
C LYS A 825 -1.15 8.65 20.87
N GLN A 826 -0.10 7.98 20.43
CA GLN A 826 -0.18 6.95 19.38
C GLN A 826 -1.03 5.76 19.81
N LEU A 827 -0.87 5.26 21.03
CA LEU A 827 -1.66 4.14 21.58
C LEU A 827 -3.15 4.48 21.76
N MET A 828 -3.45 5.75 22.03
CA MET A 828 -4.80 6.27 22.22
C MET A 828 -5.39 6.91 20.95
N GLU A 829 -4.71 6.77 19.83
CA GLU A 829 -5.19 7.29 18.55
C GLU A 829 -6.57 6.68 18.23
N LYS A 830 -7.51 7.56 17.92
CA LYS A 830 -8.88 7.14 17.63
C LYS A 830 -8.95 6.51 16.24
N ASP A 831 -9.73 5.44 16.13
CA ASP A 831 -10.05 4.86 14.84
C ASP A 831 -10.62 5.93 13.89
N THR A 832 -10.17 5.96 12.65
CA THR A 832 -10.58 6.95 11.64
C THR A 832 -11.79 6.50 10.85
N ASN A 833 -12.06 5.19 10.78
CA ASN A 833 -13.20 4.62 10.08
C ASN A 833 -13.67 3.31 10.74
N LEU A 834 -14.83 2.85 10.29
CA LEU A 834 -15.47 1.63 10.80
C LEU A 834 -14.55 0.40 10.63
N SER A 835 -13.93 0.25 9.48
CA SER A 835 -13.07 -0.91 9.18
C SER A 835 -11.87 -0.98 10.13
N MET A 836 -11.23 0.15 10.45
CA MET A 836 -10.14 0.20 11.42
C MET A 836 -10.62 -0.16 12.83
N LYS A 837 -11.79 0.34 13.24
CA LYS A 837 -12.39 0.03 14.54
C LYS A 837 -12.68 -1.47 14.65
N SER A 838 -13.32 -2.05 13.64
CA SER A 838 -13.67 -3.47 13.65
C SER A 838 -12.43 -4.38 13.62
N GLN A 839 -11.41 -4.04 12.82
CA GLN A 839 -10.14 -4.77 12.82
C GLN A 839 -9.41 -4.70 14.15
N ARG A 840 -9.36 -3.53 14.79
CA ARG A 840 -8.76 -3.37 16.13
C ARG A 840 -9.47 -4.22 17.17
N LEU A 841 -10.80 -4.21 17.17
CA LEU A 841 -11.60 -5.03 18.09
C LEU A 841 -11.41 -6.52 17.81
N TRP A 842 -11.35 -6.92 16.55
CA TRP A 842 -11.04 -8.29 16.15
C TRP A 842 -9.64 -8.73 16.61
N MET A 843 -8.64 -7.88 16.44
CA MET A 843 -7.30 -8.14 16.94
C MET A 843 -7.24 -8.25 18.47
N ALA A 844 -8.00 -7.42 19.18
CA ALA A 844 -8.09 -7.51 20.64
C ALA A 844 -8.65 -8.86 21.09
N ILE A 845 -9.71 -9.37 20.42
CA ILE A 845 -10.27 -10.71 20.69
C ILE A 845 -9.20 -11.78 20.44
N GLY A 846 -8.51 -11.74 19.31
CA GLY A 846 -7.42 -12.67 18.97
C GLY A 846 -6.26 -12.64 19.98
N ASN A 847 -5.98 -11.47 20.53
CA ASN A 847 -4.96 -11.25 21.56
C ASN A 847 -5.46 -11.49 22.99
N GLN A 848 -6.66 -12.05 23.17
CA GLN A 848 -7.28 -12.36 24.46
C GLN A 848 -7.61 -11.12 25.34
N ASP A 849 -7.59 -9.90 24.78
CA ASP A 849 -8.12 -8.70 25.45
C ASP A 849 -9.66 -8.68 25.35
N LYS A 850 -10.30 -9.50 26.17
CA LYS A 850 -11.77 -9.64 26.21
C LYS A 850 -12.48 -8.43 26.82
N THR A 851 -11.74 -7.51 27.42
CA THR A 851 -12.24 -6.29 28.04
C THR A 851 -12.07 -5.06 27.15
N PHE A 852 -11.28 -5.18 26.08
CA PHE A 852 -10.91 -4.07 25.17
C PHE A 852 -10.25 -2.88 25.88
N THR A 853 -9.49 -3.16 26.93
CA THR A 853 -8.83 -2.17 27.79
C THR A 853 -7.32 -2.11 27.60
N TYR A 854 -6.76 -2.93 26.72
CA TYR A 854 -5.31 -3.04 26.54
C TYR A 854 -4.62 -1.69 26.31
N SER A 855 -5.15 -0.82 25.43
CA SER A 855 -4.55 0.50 25.21
C SER A 855 -4.55 1.38 26.45
N MET A 856 -5.62 1.32 27.28
CA MET A 856 -5.69 2.06 28.53
C MET A 856 -4.70 1.50 29.57
N GLN A 857 -4.63 0.18 29.71
CA GLN A 857 -3.70 -0.49 30.63
C GLN A 857 -2.26 -0.21 30.21
N MET A 858 -1.95 -0.26 28.91
CA MET A 858 -0.64 0.07 28.34
C MET A 858 -0.28 1.52 28.61
N THR A 859 -1.20 2.45 28.40
CA THR A 859 -1.00 3.88 28.68
C THR A 859 -0.68 4.12 30.15
N GLN A 860 -1.41 3.47 31.05
CA GLN A 860 -1.13 3.56 32.50
C GLN A 860 0.25 2.96 32.82
N THR A 861 0.59 1.82 32.27
CA THR A 861 1.90 1.19 32.45
C THR A 861 3.03 2.11 31.99
N ILE A 862 2.87 2.79 30.84
CA ILE A 862 3.86 3.75 30.33
C ILE A 862 3.98 4.96 31.26
N LEU A 863 2.88 5.45 31.82
CA LEU A 863 2.91 6.56 32.79
C LEU A 863 3.75 6.21 34.01
N ASP A 864 3.62 5.00 34.51
CA ASP A 864 4.27 4.53 35.73
C ASP A 864 5.78 4.24 35.54
N ILE A 865 6.25 4.01 34.30
CA ILE A 865 7.66 3.75 34.00
C ILE A 865 8.48 5.04 34.14
N ASP A 866 9.50 5.02 34.99
CA ASP A 866 10.44 6.10 35.15
C ASP A 866 11.70 5.94 34.25
N PHE A 867 12.53 7.01 34.24
CA PHE A 867 13.74 7.00 33.41
C PHE A 867 14.80 6.01 33.91
N SER A 868 14.80 5.65 35.19
CA SER A 868 15.75 4.68 35.73
C SER A 868 15.38 3.26 35.26
N GLU A 869 14.09 2.96 35.14
CA GLU A 869 13.63 1.66 34.68
C GLU A 869 13.98 1.42 33.20
N ILE A 870 13.77 2.42 32.32
CA ILE A 870 14.19 2.29 30.92
C ILE A 870 15.70 2.21 30.78
N THR A 871 16.46 2.93 31.60
CA THR A 871 17.92 2.84 31.65
C THR A 871 18.36 1.43 32.02
N ASN A 872 17.79 0.87 33.10
CA ASN A 872 18.08 -0.51 33.52
C ASN A 872 17.69 -1.54 32.45
N TYR A 873 16.56 -1.33 31.76
CA TYR A 873 16.12 -2.18 30.67
C TYR A 873 17.12 -2.19 29.51
N LEU A 874 17.60 -1.01 29.10
CA LEU A 874 18.60 -0.89 28.04
C LEU A 874 19.97 -1.49 28.46
N ILE A 875 20.40 -1.33 29.72
CA ILE A 875 21.59 -2.01 30.25
C ILE A 875 21.42 -3.53 30.18
N ALA A 876 20.25 -4.03 30.59
CA ALA A 876 19.94 -5.46 30.53
C ALA A 876 19.93 -5.97 29.07
N LEU A 877 19.36 -5.20 28.13
CA LEU A 877 19.34 -5.51 26.71
C LEU A 877 20.76 -5.65 26.15
N VAL A 878 21.63 -4.68 26.37
CA VAL A 878 23.00 -4.67 25.85
C VAL A 878 23.89 -5.72 26.55
N SER A 879 23.69 -5.93 27.85
CA SER A 879 24.36 -7.02 28.60
C SER A 879 23.71 -8.40 28.41
N ARG A 880 22.60 -8.46 27.67
CA ARG A 880 21.79 -9.68 27.40
C ARG A 880 21.20 -10.33 28.65
N GLN A 881 21.06 -9.59 29.73
CA GLN A 881 20.51 -10.14 30.97
C GLN A 881 19.01 -10.40 30.82
N GLY A 882 18.64 -11.67 30.60
CA GLY A 882 17.26 -12.10 30.36
C GLY A 882 16.78 -11.90 28.90
N PHE A 883 17.62 -11.32 28.03
CA PHE A 883 17.32 -11.16 26.61
C PHE A 883 17.95 -12.25 25.76
N GLY A 884 17.24 -12.65 24.71
CA GLY A 884 17.78 -13.46 23.64
C GLY A 884 18.27 -12.58 22.48
N GLU A 885 19.39 -12.94 21.85
CA GLU A 885 19.91 -12.21 20.68
C GLU A 885 20.03 -13.14 19.48
N ALA A 886 19.45 -12.70 18.34
CA ALA A 886 19.59 -13.34 17.05
C ALA A 886 20.20 -12.38 16.04
N ILE A 887 21.33 -12.81 15.42
CA ILE A 887 22.03 -12.08 14.38
C ILE A 887 21.78 -12.78 13.04
N LEU A 888 21.01 -12.17 12.17
CA LEU A 888 20.80 -12.68 10.82
C LEU A 888 21.46 -11.74 9.82
N TYR A 889 22.21 -12.31 8.88
CA TYR A 889 22.96 -11.50 7.93
C TYR A 889 23.06 -12.14 6.54
N SER A 890 23.20 -11.28 5.54
CA SER A 890 23.62 -11.67 4.19
C SER A 890 24.98 -11.04 3.90
N PRO A 891 26.00 -11.82 3.52
CA PRO A 891 27.35 -11.30 3.29
C PRO A 891 27.48 -10.47 2.02
N GLY A 892 26.49 -10.56 1.08
CA GLY A 892 26.57 -9.90 -0.23
C GLY A 892 27.77 -10.42 -1.04
N GLN A 893 28.59 -9.50 -1.52
CA GLN A 893 29.82 -9.83 -2.27
C GLN A 893 31.04 -10.07 -1.38
N HIS A 894 30.91 -9.98 -0.07
CA HIS A 894 31.99 -10.16 0.88
C HIS A 894 32.03 -11.59 1.42
N ALA A 895 33.15 -11.96 2.05
CA ALA A 895 33.25 -13.26 2.70
C ALA A 895 32.29 -13.42 3.88
N SER A 896 31.93 -14.65 4.20
CA SER A 896 31.16 -14.97 5.40
C SER A 896 31.91 -14.52 6.65
N ILE A 897 31.16 -14.10 7.66
CA ILE A 897 31.73 -13.67 8.93
C ILE A 897 32.08 -14.88 9.84
N SER A 898 33.12 -14.72 10.65
CA SER A 898 33.42 -15.60 11.78
C SER A 898 33.07 -14.84 13.07
N TYR A 899 31.85 -15.03 13.57
CA TYR A 899 31.42 -14.43 14.84
C TYR A 899 31.32 -15.53 15.91
N LYS A 900 31.71 -15.24 17.15
CA LYS A 900 31.57 -16.18 18.28
C LYS A 900 30.12 -16.33 18.69
N THR A 901 29.33 -17.10 17.92
CA THR A 901 27.92 -17.32 18.14
C THR A 901 27.60 -18.79 17.92
N GLU A 902 26.45 -19.24 18.40
CA GLU A 902 25.91 -20.52 17.98
C GLU A 902 25.35 -20.37 16.56
N VAL A 903 26.07 -20.92 15.58
CA VAL A 903 25.66 -20.81 14.17
C VAL A 903 24.56 -21.82 13.88
N ILE A 904 23.39 -21.32 13.49
CA ILE A 904 22.31 -22.17 13.02
C ILE A 904 22.63 -22.53 11.56
N THR A 905 22.86 -23.81 11.31
CA THR A 905 23.09 -24.33 9.95
C THR A 905 21.84 -24.87 9.30
N ASP A 906 20.91 -25.39 10.12
CA ASP A 906 19.63 -25.92 9.67
C ASP A 906 18.48 -25.40 10.57
N ILE A 907 17.51 -24.72 9.94
CA ILE A 907 16.37 -24.13 10.66
C ILE A 907 15.43 -25.22 11.22
N GLN A 908 15.27 -26.35 10.53
CA GLN A 908 14.37 -27.42 11.00
C GLN A 908 14.95 -28.09 12.27
N SER A 909 16.23 -28.32 12.28
CA SER A 909 16.93 -28.83 13.47
C SER A 909 16.85 -27.85 14.65
N PHE A 910 17.03 -26.55 14.38
CA PHE A 910 16.84 -25.51 15.39
C PHE A 910 15.41 -25.52 15.95
N LYS A 911 14.39 -25.53 15.08
CA LYS A 911 12.98 -25.51 15.50
C LYS A 911 12.59 -26.76 16.28
N SER A 912 13.10 -27.94 15.91
CA SER A 912 12.80 -29.20 16.61
C SER A 912 13.43 -29.28 17.99
N SER A 913 14.55 -28.59 18.21
CA SER A 913 15.27 -28.53 19.49
C SER A 913 14.87 -27.34 20.37
N SER A 914 14.12 -26.36 19.81
CA SER A 914 13.71 -25.16 20.54
C SER A 914 12.57 -25.42 21.50
N GLN A 915 12.62 -24.75 22.66
CA GLN A 915 11.44 -24.57 23.50
C GLN A 915 10.59 -23.43 22.92
N TYR A 916 9.29 -23.48 23.12
CA TYR A 916 8.35 -22.50 22.61
C TYR A 916 7.57 -21.82 23.76
N LEU A 917 7.47 -20.49 23.62
CA LEU A 917 6.71 -19.63 24.51
C LEU A 917 5.26 -19.57 24.06
#